data_db2426c67452296ad4fc742460611827
#
_entry.id   db2426c67452296ad4fc742460611827
#
_cell.length_a   1.000
_cell.length_b   1.000
_cell.length_c   1.000
_cell.angle_alpha   90.00
_cell.angle_beta   90.00
_cell.angle_gamma   90.00
#
_symmetry.space_group_name_H-M   'P 1'
#
loop_
_entity.id
_entity.type
_entity.pdbx_description
1 polymer ?
#
loop_
_entity_poly.entity_id
_entity_poly.type
_entity_poly.pdbx_seq_one_letter_code
_entity_poly.pdbx_strand_id
1 'polypeptide(L)'
;MKSRYLLFFLILIYIISPCTATGDYKFRTMSPSGGFYYDGIKAIEQDKEGFIWTMMDYELYRFDGYHYKKYYPYFASMAPTKRWIFNNMASDLLGYLYVNTNNGVYRYDRNSDQFEKIYDPVSHIKVDKANNVWIRIKEKWSILNTQTGELNTPNYDGKAAGGVNTAFCIYNNDLYTFIGQKVYRFNYAKNEFVFCLTLPDSDGNIRFAQAYMGKLWIFVNNSGLYKIDMSTFKIEDHYTLLTDYEGNSLRTFYIDKKGYIWFGTIDGIYIFDPTDGKLSHNKHSRTDPFSLPNNSIWEISEDRQGNIWIGTYSGTLCYVNIDENNAFKTYHPQNSGLNHTPVSAFAEDQQYLWVGTEGGGINRMNKATGEFSYITSANSITSNNIKSLITDAGHNLWISTFMGGLDLYNVGRQKVTNFKHTKGAPHSLLVNDVRKTILEGDSGMWVAYQYQKAEVSYFSFREESFTHFSLDSISNNSYLFDILRQGEKTLWAISNETLYRLDIDKHVVEKMIPNDSTYLGLFTFCLDDSGNIWIGTIGNGLIKFDTNTSRFISLKDVLQQSVYSIYSICYDDGNIWMGTDDGLYCYNIVGNRLMNFDKREDTQGQVYYPLACMKGMDGLIYFGGTNGFTVIDPKKISYNSYKPRAIISDFFIDHTSTHPHYLFDNSLHEIILEYDQTNFGFQFSSDNYHIPEK
;
A
#
# COMPACT_ATOMS: atom_id res chain seq x y z
N MET A 1 -63.42 40.21 2.35
CA MET A 1 -62.81 38.91 2.61
C MET A 1 -61.88 38.59 1.47
N LYS A 2 -60.59 38.84 1.64
CA LYS A 2 -59.56 38.46 0.67
C LYS A 2 -58.59 37.53 1.38
N SER A 3 -58.59 36.24 1.04
CA SER A 3 -57.68 35.22 1.49
C SER A 3 -56.36 35.38 0.76
N ARG A 4 -55.26 35.57 1.48
CA ARG A 4 -53.90 35.55 0.97
C ARG A 4 -53.35 34.15 1.20
N TYR A 5 -53.09 33.42 0.11
CA TYR A 5 -52.29 32.21 0.13
C TYR A 5 -50.80 32.60 0.18
N LEU A 6 -50.18 32.22 1.28
CA LEU A 6 -48.71 32.31 1.44
C LEU A 6 -48.10 31.04 0.85
N LEU A 7 -47.44 31.15 -0.31
CA LEU A 7 -46.69 30.09 -0.94
C LEU A 7 -45.32 30.02 -0.25
N PHE A 8 -45.06 29.02 0.56
CA PHE A 8 -43.72 28.68 1.08
C PHE A 8 -42.97 27.96 -0.02
N PHE A 9 -41.99 28.63 -0.60
CA PHE A 9 -40.93 28.01 -1.39
C PHE A 9 -39.92 27.40 -0.43
N LEU A 10 -39.94 26.08 -0.28
CA LEU A 10 -38.88 25.30 0.32
C LEU A 10 -37.72 25.26 -0.69
N ILE A 11 -36.73 26.12 -0.53
CA ILE A 11 -35.45 25.99 -1.18
C ILE A 11 -34.70 24.86 -0.47
N LEU A 12 -34.70 23.68 -1.08
CA LEU A 12 -33.78 22.61 -0.68
C LEU A 12 -32.36 23.06 -1.11
N ILE A 13 -31.66 23.69 -0.20
CA ILE A 13 -30.21 23.86 -0.35
C ILE A 13 -29.60 22.47 -0.11
N TYR A 14 -29.28 21.78 -1.18
CA TYR A 14 -28.34 20.68 -1.12
C TYR A 14 -27.00 21.27 -0.70
N ILE A 15 -26.72 21.22 0.60
CA ILE A 15 -25.35 21.36 1.10
C ILE A 15 -24.67 20.06 0.65
N ILE A 16 -23.96 20.16 -0.50
CA ILE A 16 -22.97 19.18 -0.85
C ILE A 16 -21.89 19.34 0.21
N SER A 17 -21.97 18.55 1.28
CA SER A 17 -20.82 18.31 2.14
C SER A 17 -19.70 17.82 1.20
N PRO A 18 -18.50 18.43 1.24
CA PRO A 18 -17.39 17.84 0.53
C PRO A 18 -17.19 16.45 1.13
N CYS A 19 -17.61 15.43 0.39
CA CYS A 19 -17.29 14.07 0.69
C CYS A 19 -15.78 13.97 0.51
N THR A 20 -15.03 14.10 1.58
CA THR A 20 -13.63 13.73 1.65
C THR A 20 -13.55 12.21 1.69
N ALA A 21 -14.02 11.56 0.63
CA ALA A 21 -13.56 10.24 0.30
C ALA A 21 -12.15 10.44 -0.26
N THR A 22 -11.17 10.49 0.61
CA THR A 22 -9.79 10.15 0.26
C THR A 22 -9.87 8.76 -0.34
N GLY A 23 -9.68 8.63 -1.64
CA GLY A 23 -9.55 7.32 -2.26
C GLY A 23 -8.46 6.57 -1.51
N ASP A 24 -8.67 5.28 -1.25
CA ASP A 24 -7.75 4.43 -0.48
C ASP A 24 -6.42 4.16 -1.23
N TYR A 25 -5.91 5.11 -1.99
CA TYR A 25 -4.67 4.98 -2.75
C TYR A 25 -3.44 5.26 -1.87
N LYS A 26 -2.47 4.34 -1.91
CA LYS A 26 -1.18 4.47 -1.22
C LYS A 26 -0.11 4.98 -2.18
N PHE A 27 0.22 6.27 -2.07
CA PHE A 27 1.28 6.92 -2.85
C PHE A 27 2.64 6.65 -2.21
N ARG A 28 3.48 5.85 -2.87
CA ARG A 28 4.83 5.51 -2.39
C ARG A 28 5.86 6.42 -3.02
N THR A 29 6.61 7.10 -2.18
CA THR A 29 7.63 8.04 -2.61
C THR A 29 8.92 7.31 -2.96
N MET A 30 9.45 7.59 -4.16
CA MET A 30 10.74 7.13 -4.64
C MET A 30 11.67 8.34 -4.81
N SER A 31 12.50 8.57 -3.82
CA SER A 31 13.48 9.66 -3.88
C SER A 31 14.89 9.11 -3.88
N PRO A 32 15.81 9.63 -4.70
CA PRO A 32 17.22 9.27 -4.58
C PRO A 32 17.74 9.67 -3.19
N SER A 33 18.72 8.92 -2.69
CA SER A 33 19.46 9.30 -1.49
C SER A 33 20.16 10.66 -1.74
N GLY A 34 19.59 11.76 -1.24
CA GLY A 34 20.06 13.12 -1.50
C GLY A 34 19.02 14.05 -2.13
N GLY A 35 17.85 13.54 -2.51
CA GLY A 35 16.76 14.30 -3.12
C GLY A 35 17.02 14.71 -4.57
N PHE A 36 15.96 15.04 -5.31
CA PHE A 36 16.08 15.77 -6.57
C PHE A 36 16.24 17.26 -6.25
N TYR A 37 17.10 17.96 -6.98
CA TYR A 37 17.24 19.41 -6.82
C TYR A 37 16.07 20.14 -7.48
N TYR A 38 15.25 20.80 -6.70
CA TYR A 38 14.31 21.92 -6.94
C TYR A 38 13.54 22.07 -8.29
N ASP A 39 13.62 21.14 -9.22
CA ASP A 39 12.92 21.21 -10.51
C ASP A 39 11.81 20.14 -10.59
N GLY A 40 10.65 20.51 -11.13
CA GLY A 40 9.51 19.60 -11.29
C GLY A 40 9.76 18.52 -12.34
N ILE A 41 9.27 17.30 -12.07
CA ILE A 41 9.31 16.18 -13.03
C ILE A 41 8.27 16.43 -14.12
N LYS A 42 8.71 16.69 -15.35
CA LYS A 42 7.88 17.07 -16.49
C LYS A 42 7.51 15.93 -17.44
N ALA A 43 8.27 14.85 -17.39
CA ALA A 43 7.96 13.65 -18.14
C ALA A 43 8.46 12.40 -17.45
N ILE A 44 7.70 11.33 -17.59
CA ILE A 44 8.00 9.99 -17.07
C ILE A 44 7.75 9.01 -18.20
N GLU A 45 8.75 8.19 -18.53
CA GLU A 45 8.65 7.17 -19.57
C GLU A 45 9.26 5.86 -19.09
N GLN A 46 8.69 4.74 -19.49
CA GLN A 46 9.29 3.42 -19.28
C GLN A 46 9.93 2.92 -20.57
N ASP A 47 11.22 2.58 -20.53
CA ASP A 47 11.88 1.98 -21.68
C ASP A 47 11.56 0.49 -21.86
N LYS A 48 12.07 -0.12 -22.91
CA LYS A 48 11.80 -1.53 -23.24
C LYS A 48 12.34 -2.51 -22.20
N GLU A 49 13.42 -2.16 -21.52
CA GLU A 49 14.00 -2.98 -20.46
C GLU A 49 13.19 -2.94 -19.19
N GLY A 50 12.42 -1.89 -19.01
CA GLY A 50 11.58 -1.68 -17.83
C GLY A 50 12.07 -0.53 -16.95
N PHE A 51 13.19 0.12 -17.25
CA PHE A 51 13.66 1.27 -16.50
C PHE A 51 12.71 2.46 -16.61
N ILE A 52 12.56 3.18 -15.52
CA ILE A 52 11.76 4.41 -15.48
C ILE A 52 12.68 5.61 -15.72
N TRP A 53 12.39 6.36 -16.75
CA TRP A 53 13.08 7.61 -17.05
C TRP A 53 12.28 8.79 -16.54
N THR A 54 12.95 9.70 -15.85
CA THR A 54 12.36 10.94 -15.34
C THR A 54 13.13 12.14 -15.89
N MET A 55 12.39 13.11 -16.38
CA MET A 55 12.94 14.31 -16.99
C MET A 55 12.47 15.57 -16.25
N MET A 56 13.41 16.45 -15.96
CA MET A 56 13.23 17.77 -15.39
C MET A 56 13.75 18.82 -16.36
N ASP A 57 13.64 20.12 -16.03
CA ASP A 57 14.17 21.18 -16.92
C ASP A 57 15.65 21.03 -17.23
N TYR A 58 16.44 20.62 -16.24
CA TYR A 58 17.90 20.58 -16.36
C TYR A 58 18.50 19.21 -16.10
N GLU A 59 17.70 18.21 -15.80
CA GLU A 59 18.17 16.90 -15.41
C GLU A 59 17.40 15.77 -16.06
N LEU A 60 18.09 14.70 -16.39
CA LEU A 60 17.54 13.45 -16.91
C LEU A 60 18.09 12.31 -16.06
N TYR A 61 17.20 11.46 -15.55
CA TYR A 61 17.55 10.30 -14.74
C TYR A 61 16.92 9.03 -15.30
N ARG A 62 17.62 7.92 -15.11
CA ARG A 62 17.10 6.56 -15.28
C ARG A 62 17.05 5.88 -13.92
N PHE A 63 15.88 5.37 -13.57
CA PHE A 63 15.62 4.65 -12.32
C PHE A 63 15.47 3.16 -12.62
N ASP A 64 16.18 2.30 -11.87
CA ASP A 64 16.19 0.85 -12.04
C ASP A 64 15.41 0.09 -10.97
N GLY A 65 14.68 0.80 -10.09
CA GLY A 65 13.98 0.26 -8.94
C GLY A 65 14.72 0.51 -7.60
N TYR A 66 16.01 0.72 -7.66
CA TYR A 66 16.88 0.96 -6.48
C TYR A 66 17.74 2.21 -6.63
N HIS A 67 18.29 2.44 -7.82
CA HIS A 67 19.29 3.48 -8.07
C HIS A 67 18.83 4.43 -9.17
N TYR A 68 19.28 5.68 -9.06
CA TYR A 68 19.10 6.70 -10.07
C TYR A 68 20.41 6.97 -10.78
N LYS A 69 20.46 6.73 -12.09
CA LYS A 69 21.59 7.13 -12.94
C LYS A 69 21.31 8.48 -13.58
N LYS A 70 22.21 9.44 -13.39
CA LYS A 70 22.09 10.81 -13.90
C LYS A 70 22.79 10.96 -15.24
N TYR A 71 22.10 11.54 -16.24
CA TYR A 71 22.64 11.74 -17.60
C TYR A 71 23.00 13.20 -17.93
N TYR A 72 22.71 14.17 -17.07
CA TYR A 72 23.13 15.55 -17.29
C TYR A 72 24.65 15.70 -17.52
N PRO A 73 25.56 15.04 -16.80
CA PRO A 73 26.99 15.13 -17.05
C PRO A 73 27.39 14.72 -18.46
N TYR A 74 26.70 13.74 -19.05
CA TYR A 74 26.90 13.35 -20.44
C TYR A 74 26.60 14.50 -21.41
N PHE A 75 25.44 15.11 -21.29
CA PHE A 75 25.04 16.26 -22.14
C PHE A 75 25.98 17.47 -21.93
N ALA A 76 26.38 17.74 -20.69
CA ALA A 76 27.34 18.81 -20.38
C ALA A 76 28.69 18.58 -21.02
N SER A 77 29.16 17.33 -21.12
CA SER A 77 30.43 16.99 -21.78
C SER A 77 30.41 17.21 -23.30
N MET A 78 29.25 17.01 -23.95
CA MET A 78 29.06 17.25 -25.40
C MET A 78 29.19 18.75 -25.77
N ALA A 79 28.72 19.65 -24.91
CA ALA A 79 28.76 21.07 -25.13
C ALA A 79 28.87 21.84 -23.80
N PRO A 80 30.08 21.94 -23.21
CA PRO A 80 30.28 22.49 -21.87
C PRO A 80 29.83 23.95 -21.68
N THR A 81 29.82 24.71 -22.76
CA THR A 81 29.43 26.14 -22.75
C THR A 81 27.92 26.37 -22.94
N LYS A 82 27.16 25.32 -23.24
CA LYS A 82 25.71 25.40 -23.46
C LYS A 82 24.94 25.00 -22.23
N ARG A 83 23.89 25.76 -21.91
CA ARG A 83 22.88 25.35 -20.94
C ARG A 83 21.92 24.37 -21.63
N TRP A 84 21.79 23.17 -21.09
CA TRP A 84 20.86 22.16 -21.55
C TRP A 84 19.50 22.34 -20.88
N ILE A 85 18.45 22.33 -21.67
CA ILE A 85 17.05 22.35 -21.20
C ILE A 85 16.35 21.18 -21.88
N PHE A 86 15.78 20.31 -21.06
CA PHE A 86 15.01 19.17 -21.52
C PHE A 86 13.52 19.57 -21.63
N ASN A 87 12.92 19.31 -22.79
CA ASN A 87 11.56 19.77 -23.08
C ASN A 87 10.52 18.67 -22.95
N ASN A 88 10.71 17.54 -23.62
CA ASN A 88 9.89 16.33 -23.48
C ASN A 88 10.63 15.10 -24.00
N MET A 89 10.13 13.91 -23.69
CA MET A 89 10.64 12.64 -24.18
C MET A 89 9.53 11.72 -24.65
N ALA A 90 9.88 10.71 -25.42
CA ALA A 90 8.98 9.65 -25.88
C ALA A 90 9.77 8.37 -26.12
N SER A 91 9.15 7.22 -25.91
CA SER A 91 9.72 5.90 -26.19
C SER A 91 8.99 5.22 -27.35
N ASP A 92 9.69 4.35 -28.10
CA ASP A 92 9.08 3.53 -29.14
C ASP A 92 8.97 2.05 -28.73
N LEU A 93 8.25 1.28 -29.54
CA LEU A 93 8.06 -0.17 -29.30
C LEU A 93 9.33 -1.00 -29.57
N LEU A 94 10.31 -0.44 -30.27
CA LEU A 94 11.62 -1.04 -30.49
C LEU A 94 12.54 -0.85 -29.29
N GLY A 95 12.17 0.10 -28.38
CA GLY A 95 12.87 0.38 -27.15
C GLY A 95 13.85 1.54 -27.22
N TYR A 96 13.79 2.34 -28.28
CA TYR A 96 14.52 3.58 -28.30
C TYR A 96 13.79 4.63 -27.46
N LEU A 97 14.57 5.39 -26.69
CA LEU A 97 14.10 6.60 -26.01
C LEU A 97 14.57 7.82 -26.81
N TYR A 98 13.65 8.72 -27.08
CA TYR A 98 13.90 10.00 -27.73
C TYR A 98 13.77 11.12 -26.72
N VAL A 99 14.77 11.99 -26.65
CA VAL A 99 14.81 13.14 -25.73
C VAL A 99 14.91 14.43 -26.54
N ASN A 100 13.94 15.31 -26.40
CA ASN A 100 13.92 16.62 -27.02
C ASN A 100 14.52 17.66 -26.06
N THR A 101 15.50 18.38 -26.55
CA THR A 101 16.20 19.43 -25.79
C THR A 101 16.20 20.74 -26.56
N ASN A 102 16.63 21.82 -25.91
CA ASN A 102 16.86 23.11 -26.58
C ASN A 102 18.01 23.08 -27.62
N ASN A 103 18.82 22.01 -27.67
CA ASN A 103 19.94 21.83 -28.59
C ASN A 103 19.70 20.78 -29.67
N GLY A 104 18.56 20.06 -29.64
CA GLY A 104 18.20 19.06 -30.61
C GLY A 104 17.37 17.92 -30.04
N VAL A 105 16.98 17.02 -30.92
CA VAL A 105 16.35 15.74 -30.58
C VAL A 105 17.43 14.68 -30.58
N TYR A 106 17.51 13.92 -29.49
CA TYR A 106 18.48 12.88 -29.27
C TYR A 106 17.79 11.53 -29.11
N ARG A 107 18.40 10.49 -29.69
CA ARG A 107 18.01 9.09 -29.51
C ARG A 107 18.99 8.44 -28.55
N TYR A 108 18.50 7.78 -27.52
CA TYR A 108 19.29 6.98 -26.61
C TYR A 108 19.66 5.66 -27.26
N ASP A 109 20.94 5.38 -27.33
CA ASP A 109 21.47 4.06 -27.66
C ASP A 109 21.85 3.34 -26.38
N ARG A 110 21.13 2.29 -26.09
CA ARG A 110 21.30 1.50 -24.89
C ARG A 110 22.60 0.68 -24.88
N ASN A 111 23.10 0.26 -26.05
CA ASN A 111 24.30 -0.56 -26.15
C ASN A 111 25.53 0.24 -25.78
N SER A 112 25.60 1.51 -26.17
CA SER A 112 26.67 2.42 -25.81
C SER A 112 26.38 3.26 -24.56
N ASP A 113 25.16 3.21 -24.04
CA ASP A 113 24.64 4.07 -22.97
C ASP A 113 24.83 5.57 -23.27
N GLN A 114 24.66 5.94 -24.54
CA GLN A 114 24.92 7.29 -25.09
C GLN A 114 23.71 7.83 -25.83
N PHE A 115 23.73 9.13 -26.10
CA PHE A 115 22.71 9.82 -26.86
C PHE A 115 23.26 10.31 -28.20
N GLU A 116 22.62 9.94 -29.28
CA GLU A 116 22.92 10.40 -30.64
C GLU A 116 21.96 11.50 -31.05
N LYS A 117 22.48 12.62 -31.56
CA LYS A 117 21.64 13.69 -32.11
C LYS A 117 21.06 13.26 -33.46
N ILE A 118 19.73 13.23 -33.57
CA ILE A 118 19.02 12.82 -34.78
C ILE A 118 18.33 13.98 -35.50
N TYR A 119 18.07 15.10 -34.81
CA TYR A 119 17.43 16.26 -35.40
C TYR A 119 17.72 17.56 -34.64
N ASP A 120 17.41 18.71 -35.24
CA ASP A 120 17.50 20.01 -34.59
C ASP A 120 16.39 20.25 -33.59
N PRO A 121 16.47 21.32 -32.75
CA PRO A 121 15.47 21.57 -31.72
C PRO A 121 14.05 21.72 -32.27
N VAL A 122 13.09 21.07 -31.63
CA VAL A 122 11.67 21.09 -31.96
C VAL A 122 10.81 21.46 -30.76
N SER A 123 9.55 21.82 -30.97
CA SER A 123 8.71 22.14 -29.82
C SER A 123 8.23 20.89 -29.06
N HIS A 124 7.91 19.80 -29.76
CA HIS A 124 7.48 18.53 -29.15
C HIS A 124 7.87 17.33 -30.00
N ILE A 125 7.99 16.17 -29.34
CA ILE A 125 8.10 14.86 -29.97
C ILE A 125 7.05 13.92 -29.44
N LYS A 126 6.58 12.99 -30.26
CA LYS A 126 5.73 11.84 -29.91
C LYS A 126 6.12 10.66 -30.78
N VAL A 127 5.83 9.45 -30.35
CA VAL A 127 6.03 8.25 -31.15
C VAL A 127 4.71 7.49 -31.26
N ASP A 128 4.38 7.04 -32.47
CA ASP A 128 3.17 6.26 -32.70
C ASP A 128 3.43 4.74 -32.62
N LYS A 129 2.38 3.93 -32.65
CA LYS A 129 2.50 2.46 -32.59
C LYS A 129 3.11 1.82 -33.84
N ALA A 130 3.28 2.57 -34.91
CA ALA A 130 4.03 2.15 -36.08
C ALA A 130 5.52 2.54 -35.99
N ASN A 131 5.96 3.03 -34.84
CA ASN A 131 7.31 3.54 -34.54
C ASN A 131 7.69 4.77 -35.36
N ASN A 132 6.71 5.53 -35.88
CA ASN A 132 7.02 6.81 -36.49
C ASN A 132 7.29 7.84 -35.40
N VAL A 133 8.39 8.55 -35.54
CA VAL A 133 8.75 9.67 -34.67
C VAL A 133 8.09 10.93 -35.21
N TRP A 134 7.11 11.43 -34.49
CA TRP A 134 6.41 12.66 -34.82
C TRP A 134 7.08 13.84 -34.13
N ILE A 135 7.43 14.86 -34.89
CA ILE A 135 8.01 16.10 -34.37
C ILE A 135 7.12 17.29 -34.75
N ARG A 136 7.06 18.28 -33.84
CA ARG A 136 6.28 19.49 -34.03
C ARG A 136 7.21 20.66 -34.30
N ILE A 137 7.09 21.24 -35.49
CA ILE A 137 7.85 22.41 -35.94
C ILE A 137 6.87 23.48 -36.38
N LYS A 138 6.99 24.70 -35.84
CA LYS A 138 6.14 25.84 -36.23
C LYS A 138 4.65 25.49 -36.32
N GLU A 139 4.16 24.85 -35.26
CA GLU A 139 2.75 24.44 -35.11
C GLU A 139 2.27 23.30 -36.02
N LYS A 140 3.15 22.65 -36.78
CA LYS A 140 2.82 21.49 -37.61
C LYS A 140 3.49 20.23 -37.13
N TRP A 141 2.75 19.14 -37.15
CA TRP A 141 3.29 17.82 -36.93
C TRP A 141 3.85 17.23 -38.23
N SER A 142 5.03 16.62 -38.16
CA SER A 142 5.68 15.94 -39.27
C SER A 142 6.28 14.62 -38.78
N ILE A 143 6.36 13.62 -39.66
CA ILE A 143 7.04 12.37 -39.39
C ILE A 143 8.51 12.57 -39.73
N LEU A 144 9.37 12.28 -38.77
CA LEU A 144 10.82 12.31 -38.91
C LEU A 144 11.34 10.94 -39.33
N ASN A 145 12.02 10.85 -40.44
CA ASN A 145 12.88 9.72 -40.76
C ASN A 145 14.16 9.83 -39.88
N THR A 146 14.29 8.96 -38.89
CA THR A 146 15.37 9.03 -37.92
C THR A 146 16.74 8.61 -38.48
N GLN A 147 16.79 8.05 -39.68
CA GLN A 147 18.03 7.66 -40.36
C GLN A 147 18.53 8.75 -41.33
N THR A 148 17.59 9.36 -42.09
CA THR A 148 17.97 10.37 -43.11
C THR A 148 17.81 11.80 -42.61
N GLY A 149 17.06 12.04 -41.55
CA GLY A 149 16.68 13.37 -41.05
C GLY A 149 15.60 14.05 -41.91
N GLU A 150 15.05 13.36 -42.91
CA GLU A 150 14.00 13.93 -43.77
C GLU A 150 12.64 13.99 -43.06
N LEU A 151 11.87 15.02 -43.42
CA LEU A 151 10.54 15.26 -42.88
C LEU A 151 9.46 14.94 -43.90
N ASN A 152 8.49 14.17 -43.48
CA ASN A 152 7.24 13.97 -44.19
C ASN A 152 6.14 14.72 -43.43
N THR A 153 5.68 15.86 -43.99
CA THR A 153 4.64 16.68 -43.37
C THR A 153 3.28 16.35 -43.99
N PRO A 154 2.32 15.83 -43.20
CA PRO A 154 0.99 15.50 -43.71
C PRO A 154 0.21 16.71 -44.20
N ASN A 155 -0.70 16.48 -45.13
CA ASN A 155 -1.70 17.46 -45.54
C ASN A 155 -2.82 17.55 -44.48
N TYR A 156 -3.36 18.76 -44.29
CA TYR A 156 -4.51 19.02 -43.43
C TYR A 156 -5.67 19.45 -44.28
N ASP A 157 -6.49 18.54 -44.76
CA ASP A 157 -7.74 18.79 -45.54
C ASP A 157 -7.64 19.98 -46.53
N GLY A 158 -6.54 20.01 -47.29
CA GLY A 158 -6.25 21.02 -48.32
C GLY A 158 -5.89 22.43 -47.85
N LYS A 159 -5.76 22.70 -46.57
CA LYS A 159 -5.38 24.02 -46.04
C LYS A 159 -4.21 23.94 -45.07
N ALA A 160 -3.30 24.90 -45.14
CA ALA A 160 -2.25 25.07 -44.17
C ALA A 160 -2.87 25.37 -42.79
N ALA A 161 -2.69 24.49 -41.81
CA ALA A 161 -3.25 24.68 -40.50
C ALA A 161 -2.49 25.76 -39.74
N GLY A 162 -3.17 26.88 -39.44
CA GLY A 162 -2.73 27.82 -38.40
C GLY A 162 -3.34 27.39 -37.06
N GLY A 163 -2.52 27.36 -36.01
CA GLY A 163 -3.00 27.17 -34.63
C GLY A 163 -3.29 25.73 -34.22
N VAL A 164 -2.33 24.81 -34.40
CA VAL A 164 -2.46 23.42 -33.93
C VAL A 164 -2.24 23.35 -32.41
N ASN A 165 -3.19 22.75 -31.69
CA ASN A 165 -3.02 22.46 -30.26
C ASN A 165 -1.89 21.47 -30.02
N THR A 166 -1.33 21.49 -28.81
CA THR A 166 -0.30 20.54 -28.37
C THR A 166 -0.85 19.14 -28.12
N ALA A 167 -2.16 19.01 -27.95
CA ALA A 167 -2.82 17.74 -27.72
C ALA A 167 -2.68 16.84 -28.96
N PHE A 168 -2.26 15.59 -28.70
CA PHE A 168 -1.96 14.57 -29.68
C PHE A 168 -2.32 13.24 -29.05
N CYS A 169 -3.23 12.52 -29.62
CA CYS A 169 -3.74 11.27 -29.07
C CYS A 169 -3.48 10.12 -30.02
N ILE A 170 -2.98 9.01 -29.49
CA ILE A 170 -2.72 7.77 -30.23
C ILE A 170 -3.59 6.68 -29.62
N TYR A 171 -4.34 5.98 -30.49
CA TYR A 171 -5.13 4.82 -30.07
C TYR A 171 -5.12 3.74 -31.16
N ASN A 172 -4.70 2.53 -30.78
CA ASN A 172 -4.43 1.44 -31.72
C ASN A 172 -3.46 1.91 -32.81
N ASN A 173 -3.86 1.92 -34.05
CA ASN A 173 -3.09 2.45 -35.18
C ASN A 173 -3.58 3.83 -35.63
N ASP A 174 -4.54 4.40 -34.95
CA ASP A 174 -5.09 5.73 -35.27
C ASP A 174 -4.39 6.81 -34.44
N LEU A 175 -4.17 7.93 -35.11
CA LEU A 175 -3.59 9.13 -34.53
C LEU A 175 -4.53 10.29 -34.70
N TYR A 176 -4.74 11.06 -33.63
CA TYR A 176 -5.64 12.19 -33.60
C TYR A 176 -4.89 13.47 -33.23
N THR A 177 -5.20 14.56 -33.92
CA THR A 177 -4.73 15.89 -33.58
C THR A 177 -5.89 16.88 -33.57
N PHE A 178 -5.65 18.07 -33.01
CA PHE A 178 -6.69 19.04 -32.73
C PHE A 178 -6.29 20.42 -33.27
N ILE A 179 -7.24 21.10 -33.90
CA ILE A 179 -7.07 22.48 -34.44
C ILE A 179 -8.26 23.29 -33.95
N GLY A 180 -8.05 24.19 -32.99
CA GLY A 180 -9.16 24.85 -32.30
C GLY A 180 -10.06 23.78 -31.65
N GLN A 181 -11.35 23.79 -31.98
CA GLN A 181 -12.36 22.82 -31.52
C GLN A 181 -12.54 21.63 -32.48
N LYS A 182 -11.74 21.52 -33.52
CA LYS A 182 -11.88 20.47 -34.54
C LYS A 182 -10.95 19.29 -34.24
N VAL A 183 -11.49 18.09 -34.38
CA VAL A 183 -10.78 16.81 -34.22
C VAL A 183 -10.48 16.25 -35.61
N TYR A 184 -9.23 15.85 -35.81
CA TYR A 184 -8.75 15.24 -37.06
C TYR A 184 -8.12 13.89 -36.76
N ARG A 185 -8.35 12.90 -37.66
CA ARG A 185 -7.69 11.59 -37.63
C ARG A 185 -6.68 11.50 -38.78
N PHE A 186 -5.51 10.94 -38.49
CA PHE A 186 -4.48 10.73 -39.50
C PHE A 186 -4.78 9.51 -40.38
N ASN A 187 -4.71 9.69 -41.69
CA ASN A 187 -4.82 8.63 -42.68
C ASN A 187 -3.43 8.30 -43.25
N TYR A 188 -2.88 7.18 -42.79
CA TYR A 188 -1.53 6.74 -43.18
C TYR A 188 -1.39 6.49 -44.69
N ALA A 189 -2.43 5.95 -45.36
CA ALA A 189 -2.38 5.62 -46.78
C ALA A 189 -2.31 6.88 -47.68
N LYS A 190 -2.93 7.97 -47.23
CA LYS A 190 -2.96 9.21 -47.98
C LYS A 190 -2.01 10.28 -47.44
N ASN A 191 -1.35 10.02 -46.30
CA ASN A 191 -0.52 10.98 -45.59
C ASN A 191 -1.24 12.34 -45.36
N GLU A 192 -2.48 12.25 -44.85
CA GLU A 192 -3.32 13.42 -44.60
C GLU A 192 -4.10 13.30 -43.28
N PHE A 193 -4.40 14.44 -42.66
CA PHE A 193 -5.34 14.54 -41.57
C PHE A 193 -6.76 14.79 -42.09
N VAL A 194 -7.66 13.87 -41.76
CA VAL A 194 -9.07 13.90 -42.16
C VAL A 194 -9.92 14.45 -41.03
N PHE A 195 -10.78 15.40 -41.32
CA PHE A 195 -11.72 15.98 -40.35
C PHE A 195 -12.69 14.90 -39.83
N CYS A 196 -12.94 14.90 -38.52
CA CYS A 196 -13.85 13.97 -37.83
C CYS A 196 -15.08 14.66 -37.24
N LEU A 197 -14.86 15.66 -36.38
CA LEU A 197 -15.95 16.42 -35.76
C LEU A 197 -15.47 17.80 -35.30
N THR A 198 -16.43 18.65 -34.97
CA THR A 198 -16.22 19.90 -34.24
C THR A 198 -16.90 19.77 -32.88
N LEU A 199 -16.17 20.03 -31.78
CA LEU A 199 -16.79 20.14 -30.46
C LEU A 199 -17.73 21.34 -30.40
N PRO A 200 -18.76 21.30 -29.55
CA PRO A 200 -19.65 22.46 -29.34
C PRO A 200 -18.84 23.72 -29.01
N ASP A 201 -19.36 24.87 -29.37
CA ASP A 201 -18.75 26.16 -29.07
C ASP A 201 -18.51 26.27 -27.55
N SER A 202 -17.25 26.24 -27.18
CA SER A 202 -16.77 26.50 -25.83
C SER A 202 -15.69 27.56 -25.96
N ASP A 203 -15.66 28.50 -25.02
CA ASP A 203 -14.62 29.56 -24.98
C ASP A 203 -13.25 28.97 -24.59
N GLY A 204 -13.16 27.64 -24.42
CA GLY A 204 -11.96 26.93 -23.93
C GLY A 204 -11.15 26.27 -25.06
N ASN A 205 -9.86 26.11 -24.79
CA ASN A 205 -8.97 25.33 -25.66
C ASN A 205 -8.97 23.86 -25.24
N ILE A 206 -8.89 22.96 -26.25
CA ILE A 206 -8.61 21.55 -26.02
C ILE A 206 -7.23 21.45 -25.37
N ARG A 207 -7.17 20.91 -24.17
CA ARG A 207 -5.92 20.82 -23.39
C ARG A 207 -5.32 19.43 -23.40
N PHE A 208 -6.16 18.43 -23.19
CA PHE A 208 -5.75 17.04 -23.14
C PHE A 208 -6.72 16.16 -23.92
N ALA A 209 -6.20 15.07 -24.47
CA ALA A 209 -6.99 14.05 -25.10
C ALA A 209 -6.31 12.70 -24.95
N GLN A 210 -7.11 11.68 -24.64
CA GLN A 210 -6.66 10.30 -24.58
C GLN A 210 -7.80 9.37 -25.03
N ALA A 211 -7.45 8.31 -25.72
CA ALA A 211 -8.44 7.31 -26.14
C ALA A 211 -8.35 6.07 -25.25
N TYR A 212 -9.50 5.53 -24.88
CA TYR A 212 -9.65 4.35 -24.07
C TYR A 212 -10.88 3.55 -24.49
N MET A 213 -10.72 2.25 -24.75
CA MET A 213 -11.80 1.31 -25.13
C MET A 213 -12.76 1.83 -26.21
N GLY A 214 -12.21 2.38 -27.31
CA GLY A 214 -13.00 2.89 -28.43
C GLY A 214 -13.69 4.23 -28.18
N LYS A 215 -13.37 4.89 -27.08
CA LYS A 215 -13.85 6.22 -26.73
C LYS A 215 -12.69 7.21 -26.72
N LEU A 216 -12.91 8.37 -27.30
CA LEU A 216 -12.00 9.50 -27.25
C LEU A 216 -12.46 10.46 -26.17
N TRP A 217 -11.62 10.64 -25.16
CA TRP A 217 -11.87 11.55 -24.05
C TRP A 217 -11.08 12.83 -24.26
N ILE A 218 -11.78 13.96 -24.24
CA ILE A 218 -11.18 15.27 -24.53
C ILE A 218 -11.53 16.23 -23.39
N PHE A 219 -10.50 16.77 -22.73
CA PHE A 219 -10.68 17.83 -21.74
C PHE A 219 -10.51 19.20 -22.40
N VAL A 220 -11.53 20.04 -22.24
CA VAL A 220 -11.59 21.41 -22.73
C VAL A 220 -11.64 22.38 -21.56
N ASN A 221 -10.70 23.33 -21.51
CA ASN A 221 -10.70 24.35 -20.47
C ASN A 221 -12.06 25.05 -20.37
N ASN A 222 -12.52 25.34 -19.18
CA ASN A 222 -13.78 26.01 -18.85
C ASN A 222 -15.05 25.26 -19.32
N SER A 223 -14.91 24.16 -20.06
CA SER A 223 -16.05 23.37 -20.53
C SER A 223 -16.12 21.98 -19.91
N GLY A 224 -14.98 21.39 -19.52
CA GLY A 224 -14.91 20.08 -18.85
C GLY A 224 -14.55 18.94 -19.80
N LEU A 225 -15.05 17.74 -19.53
CA LEU A 225 -14.65 16.50 -20.17
C LEU A 225 -15.72 15.97 -21.11
N TYR A 226 -15.35 15.76 -22.37
CA TYR A 226 -16.18 15.15 -23.40
C TYR A 226 -15.80 13.70 -23.64
N LYS A 227 -16.80 12.82 -23.74
CA LYS A 227 -16.66 11.42 -24.15
C LYS A 227 -17.26 11.24 -25.54
N ILE A 228 -16.46 10.77 -26.50
CA ILE A 228 -16.81 10.68 -27.90
C ILE A 228 -16.63 9.25 -28.38
N ASP A 229 -17.62 8.69 -29.04
CA ASP A 229 -17.52 7.39 -29.70
C ASP A 229 -16.63 7.49 -30.95
N MET A 230 -15.55 6.71 -31.01
CA MET A 230 -14.55 6.78 -32.07
C MET A 230 -15.03 6.18 -33.41
N SER A 231 -16.07 5.36 -33.40
CA SER A 231 -16.64 4.75 -34.62
C SER A 231 -17.60 5.68 -35.33
N THR A 232 -18.34 6.48 -34.58
CA THR A 232 -19.38 7.36 -35.10
C THR A 232 -19.03 8.85 -35.01
N PHE A 233 -18.01 9.19 -34.22
CA PHE A 233 -17.63 10.55 -33.84
C PHE A 233 -18.78 11.36 -33.23
N LYS A 234 -19.68 10.69 -32.50
CA LYS A 234 -20.73 11.34 -31.73
C LYS A 234 -20.30 11.54 -30.29
N ILE A 235 -20.66 12.69 -29.73
CA ILE A 235 -20.51 12.97 -28.30
C ILE A 235 -21.56 12.11 -27.58
N GLU A 236 -21.10 11.22 -26.66
CA GLU A 236 -21.94 10.38 -25.83
C GLU A 236 -22.28 11.06 -24.51
N ASP A 237 -21.25 11.65 -23.88
CA ASP A 237 -21.39 12.27 -22.56
C ASP A 237 -20.56 13.57 -22.49
N HIS A 238 -20.96 14.47 -21.62
CA HIS A 238 -20.26 15.68 -21.28
C HIS A 238 -20.33 15.92 -19.77
N TYR A 239 -19.18 15.95 -19.11
CA TYR A 239 -19.03 16.12 -17.67
C TYR A 239 -18.45 17.49 -17.37
N THR A 240 -19.18 18.32 -16.63
CA THR A 240 -18.73 19.67 -16.19
C THR A 240 -17.85 19.56 -14.95
N LEU A 241 -16.74 18.83 -15.08
CA LEU A 241 -15.78 18.60 -14.00
C LEU A 241 -14.66 19.63 -14.07
N LEU A 242 -14.21 20.11 -12.91
CA LEU A 242 -13.05 21.00 -12.79
C LEU A 242 -13.12 22.25 -13.67
N THR A 243 -14.32 22.74 -13.97
CA THR A 243 -14.56 23.91 -14.83
C THR A 243 -14.16 25.21 -14.15
N ASP A 244 -14.21 25.27 -12.81
CA ASP A 244 -13.82 26.44 -12.01
C ASP A 244 -12.31 26.60 -11.81
N TYR A 245 -11.54 25.63 -12.34
CA TYR A 245 -10.08 25.68 -12.30
C TYR A 245 -9.56 26.57 -13.44
N GLU A 246 -9.07 27.76 -13.09
CA GLU A 246 -8.45 28.68 -14.05
C GLU A 246 -7.29 28.01 -14.81
N GLY A 247 -7.22 28.27 -16.10
CA GLY A 247 -6.47 27.64 -17.19
C GLY A 247 -5.09 27.00 -16.96
N ASN A 248 -4.37 27.28 -15.87
CA ASN A 248 -3.05 26.67 -15.60
C ASN A 248 -3.02 25.72 -14.40
N SER A 249 -4.13 25.53 -13.70
CA SER A 249 -4.19 24.69 -12.51
C SER A 249 -4.26 23.21 -12.82
N LEU A 250 -4.85 22.79 -13.94
CA LEU A 250 -4.81 21.41 -14.46
C LEU A 250 -3.57 21.25 -15.35
N ARG A 251 -2.65 20.35 -14.98
CA ARG A 251 -1.35 20.21 -15.63
C ARG A 251 -1.18 18.94 -16.45
N THR A 252 -1.78 17.85 -15.99
CA THR A 252 -1.68 16.56 -16.66
C THR A 252 -2.99 15.79 -16.56
N PHE A 253 -3.19 14.85 -17.48
CA PHE A 253 -4.39 14.07 -17.64
C PHE A 253 -3.99 12.65 -18.07
N TYR A 254 -4.52 11.64 -17.40
CA TYR A 254 -4.24 10.26 -17.72
C TYR A 254 -5.47 9.37 -17.49
N ILE A 255 -5.69 8.37 -18.36
CA ILE A 255 -6.71 7.33 -18.18
C ILE A 255 -5.99 6.01 -17.99
N ASP A 256 -6.20 5.39 -16.84
CA ASP A 256 -5.54 4.15 -16.48
C ASP A 256 -6.20 2.91 -17.13
N LYS A 257 -5.59 1.75 -16.96
CA LYS A 257 -6.07 0.46 -17.51
C LYS A 257 -7.44 0.03 -16.97
N LYS A 258 -7.93 0.59 -15.86
CA LYS A 258 -9.26 0.36 -15.31
C LYS A 258 -10.31 1.35 -15.83
N GLY A 259 -9.87 2.41 -16.52
CA GLY A 259 -10.73 3.46 -17.05
C GLY A 259 -10.97 4.61 -16.08
N TYR A 260 -10.30 4.66 -14.95
CA TYR A 260 -10.30 5.84 -14.08
C TYR A 260 -9.54 6.98 -14.74
N ILE A 261 -10.05 8.18 -14.58
CA ILE A 261 -9.49 9.39 -15.21
C ILE A 261 -8.80 10.24 -14.14
N TRP A 262 -7.50 10.37 -14.28
CA TRP A 262 -6.62 11.06 -13.35
C TRP A 262 -6.34 12.47 -13.85
N PHE A 263 -6.56 13.46 -12.98
CA PHE A 263 -6.28 14.86 -13.24
C PHE A 263 -5.22 15.36 -12.26
N GLY A 264 -4.03 15.65 -12.75
CA GLY A 264 -2.96 16.26 -11.96
C GLY A 264 -3.08 17.78 -11.96
N THR A 265 -3.17 18.37 -10.76
CA THR A 265 -3.39 19.80 -10.56
C THR A 265 -2.31 20.43 -9.68
N ILE A 266 -2.42 21.75 -9.44
CA ILE A 266 -1.62 22.44 -8.42
C ILE A 266 -2.07 22.12 -6.99
N ASP A 267 -3.25 21.53 -6.80
CA ASP A 267 -3.86 21.25 -5.51
C ASP A 267 -4.12 19.75 -5.30
N GLY A 268 -3.28 18.89 -5.84
CA GLY A 268 -3.37 17.44 -5.70
C GLY A 268 -3.85 16.75 -6.95
N ILE A 269 -4.32 15.51 -6.77
CA ILE A 269 -4.84 14.65 -7.83
C ILE A 269 -6.34 14.47 -7.64
N TYR A 270 -7.10 14.72 -8.72
CA TYR A 270 -8.49 14.30 -8.81
C TYR A 270 -8.58 13.01 -9.63
N ILE A 271 -9.39 12.07 -9.17
CA ILE A 271 -9.62 10.80 -9.85
C ILE A 271 -11.12 10.66 -10.07
N PHE A 272 -11.52 10.59 -11.34
CA PHE A 272 -12.90 10.47 -11.76
C PHE A 272 -13.20 9.03 -12.20
N ASP A 273 -14.24 8.45 -11.63
CA ASP A 273 -14.80 7.18 -12.07
C ASP A 273 -15.99 7.46 -13.00
N PRO A 274 -15.85 7.22 -14.31
CA PRO A 274 -16.95 7.48 -15.25
C PRO A 274 -18.10 6.47 -15.13
N THR A 275 -17.98 5.38 -14.35
CA THR A 275 -19.02 4.36 -14.20
C THR A 275 -20.08 4.77 -13.17
N ASP A 276 -19.68 5.45 -12.11
CA ASP A 276 -20.59 5.92 -11.05
C ASP A 276 -20.61 7.46 -10.91
N GLY A 277 -19.81 8.15 -11.70
CA GLY A 277 -19.73 9.62 -11.72
C GLY A 277 -19.03 10.23 -10.52
N LYS A 278 -18.34 9.44 -9.70
CA LYS A 278 -17.64 9.93 -8.50
C LYS A 278 -16.31 10.59 -8.85
N LEU A 279 -16.04 11.70 -8.17
CA LEU A 279 -14.77 12.40 -8.22
C LEU A 279 -14.13 12.39 -6.83
N SER A 280 -12.98 11.74 -6.70
CA SER A 280 -12.17 11.75 -5.47
C SER A 280 -11.05 12.77 -5.57
N HIS A 281 -10.59 13.29 -4.43
CA HIS A 281 -9.53 14.29 -4.35
C HIS A 281 -8.46 13.86 -3.34
N ASN A 282 -7.25 13.62 -3.82
CA ASN A 282 -6.10 13.15 -3.04
C ASN A 282 -5.08 14.28 -2.88
N LYS A 283 -4.66 14.53 -1.64
CA LYS A 283 -3.72 15.60 -1.26
C LYS A 283 -2.57 15.09 -0.39
N HIS A 284 -1.55 15.93 -0.28
CA HIS A 284 -0.48 15.75 0.70
C HIS A 284 -1.02 15.87 2.13
N SER A 285 -0.63 14.94 2.99
CA SER A 285 -0.87 14.95 4.43
C SER A 285 0.44 14.69 5.18
N ARG A 286 0.77 15.53 6.14
CA ARG A 286 1.98 15.36 6.99
C ARG A 286 1.90 14.15 7.91
N THR A 287 0.70 13.69 8.21
CA THR A 287 0.44 12.60 9.16
C THR A 287 0.23 11.26 8.48
N ASP A 288 0.08 11.26 7.14
CA ASP A 288 -0.09 10.05 6.35
C ASP A 288 1.13 9.83 5.43
N PRO A 289 1.98 8.84 5.73
CA PRO A 289 3.18 8.55 4.94
C PRO A 289 2.87 8.04 3.51
N PHE A 290 1.64 7.60 3.27
CA PHE A 290 1.17 7.14 1.96
C PHE A 290 0.36 8.20 1.21
N SER A 291 0.31 9.43 1.69
CA SER A 291 -0.26 10.55 0.94
C SER A 291 0.68 11.04 -0.15
N LEU A 292 0.18 11.89 -1.05
CA LEU A 292 1.01 12.56 -2.05
C LEU A 292 2.19 13.30 -1.39
N PRO A 293 3.42 13.21 -1.96
CA PRO A 293 4.58 13.92 -1.40
C PRO A 293 4.46 15.44 -1.55
N ASN A 294 3.71 15.92 -2.56
CA ASN A 294 3.44 17.32 -2.81
C ASN A 294 2.12 17.47 -3.59
N ASN A 295 1.38 18.56 -3.37
CA ASN A 295 0.11 18.81 -4.05
C ASN A 295 0.26 19.27 -5.50
N SER A 296 1.41 19.80 -5.88
CA SER A 296 1.61 20.33 -7.23
C SER A 296 2.08 19.24 -8.19
N ILE A 297 1.17 18.67 -8.93
CA ILE A 297 1.41 17.53 -9.83
C ILE A 297 1.76 18.05 -11.22
N TRP A 298 2.79 17.45 -11.85
CA TRP A 298 3.27 17.86 -13.16
C TRP A 298 3.06 16.80 -14.24
N GLU A 299 3.25 15.52 -13.89
CA GLU A 299 3.12 14.43 -14.85
C GLU A 299 2.49 13.20 -14.20
N ILE A 300 1.73 12.44 -14.97
CA ILE A 300 1.15 11.15 -14.62
C ILE A 300 1.38 10.19 -15.78
N SER A 301 1.94 9.02 -15.51
CA SER A 301 2.23 7.97 -16.49
C SER A 301 1.97 6.60 -15.90
N GLU A 302 1.64 5.60 -16.72
CA GLU A 302 1.45 4.22 -16.29
C GLU A 302 2.58 3.34 -16.83
N ASP A 303 3.14 2.47 -15.98
CA ASP A 303 4.09 1.47 -16.43
C ASP A 303 3.39 0.20 -16.96
N ARG A 304 4.17 -0.75 -17.49
CA ARG A 304 3.62 -2.00 -18.04
C ARG A 304 2.98 -2.91 -17.00
N GLN A 305 3.27 -2.71 -15.72
CA GLN A 305 2.65 -3.44 -14.62
C GLN A 305 1.34 -2.80 -14.19
N GLY A 306 1.07 -1.56 -14.63
CA GLY A 306 -0.08 -0.77 -14.27
C GLY A 306 0.10 0.02 -12.98
N ASN A 307 1.33 0.28 -12.57
CA ASN A 307 1.59 1.28 -11.54
C ASN A 307 1.47 2.67 -12.18
N ILE A 308 0.78 3.57 -11.50
CA ILE A 308 0.67 4.97 -11.90
C ILE A 308 1.81 5.75 -11.27
N TRP A 309 2.71 6.24 -12.09
CA TRP A 309 3.84 7.08 -11.71
C TRP A 309 3.45 8.55 -11.75
N ILE A 310 3.85 9.30 -10.74
CA ILE A 310 3.45 10.68 -10.53
C ILE A 310 4.68 11.54 -10.26
N GLY A 311 4.88 12.52 -11.11
CA GLY A 311 5.92 13.53 -10.97
C GLY A 311 5.37 14.81 -10.34
N THR A 312 6.04 15.32 -9.31
CA THR A 312 5.64 16.55 -8.61
C THR A 312 6.54 17.74 -8.95
N TYR A 313 6.06 18.96 -8.66
CA TYR A 313 6.82 20.19 -8.81
C TYR A 313 8.10 20.25 -7.96
N SER A 314 8.09 19.62 -6.81
CA SER A 314 9.26 19.57 -5.92
C SER A 314 10.31 18.53 -6.36
N GLY A 315 10.17 17.94 -7.54
CA GLY A 315 11.08 16.93 -8.06
C GLY A 315 10.91 15.55 -7.42
N THR A 316 9.86 15.33 -6.66
CA THR A 316 9.62 14.02 -6.04
C THR A 316 8.85 13.12 -6.99
N LEU A 317 9.38 11.92 -7.23
CA LEU A 317 8.71 10.84 -7.92
C LEU A 317 7.96 9.97 -6.91
N CYS A 318 6.70 9.70 -7.17
CA CYS A 318 5.97 8.68 -6.42
C CYS A 318 5.18 7.80 -7.38
N TYR A 319 4.72 6.66 -6.88
CA TYR A 319 3.86 5.76 -7.62
C TYR A 319 2.74 5.23 -6.75
N VAL A 320 1.69 4.75 -7.39
CA VAL A 320 0.59 4.02 -6.78
C VAL A 320 0.27 2.79 -7.62
N ASN A 321 0.09 1.66 -6.97
CA ASN A 321 -0.41 0.47 -7.61
C ASN A 321 -1.94 0.46 -7.53
N ILE A 322 -2.62 0.62 -8.67
CA ILE A 322 -4.08 0.67 -8.72
C ILE A 322 -4.74 -0.70 -8.48
N ASP A 323 -3.99 -1.80 -8.57
CA ASP A 323 -4.43 -3.15 -8.25
C ASP A 323 -4.13 -3.52 -6.80
N GLU A 324 -3.46 -2.64 -6.06
CA GLU A 324 -3.22 -2.87 -4.64
C GLU A 324 -4.54 -2.83 -3.88
N ASN A 325 -4.95 -3.99 -3.41
CA ASN A 325 -6.03 -4.08 -2.46
C ASN A 325 -5.48 -3.64 -1.11
N ASN A 326 -6.03 -2.57 -0.54
CA ASN A 326 -5.66 -2.09 0.79
C ASN A 326 -6.02 -3.13 1.87
N ALA A 327 -5.20 -4.19 1.93
CA ALA A 327 -5.36 -5.28 2.89
C ALA A 327 -4.95 -4.86 4.30
N PHE A 328 -4.09 -3.84 4.42
CA PHE A 328 -3.51 -3.39 5.69
C PHE A 328 -3.88 -1.94 5.97
N LYS A 329 -4.17 -1.65 7.23
CA LYS A 329 -4.35 -0.30 7.75
C LYS A 329 -3.72 -0.16 9.12
N THR A 330 -2.90 0.86 9.30
CA THR A 330 -2.22 1.14 10.57
C THR A 330 -2.86 2.28 11.33
N TYR A 331 -3.01 2.08 12.63
CA TYR A 331 -3.42 3.09 13.60
C TYR A 331 -2.29 3.35 14.59
N HIS A 332 -1.81 4.59 14.64
CA HIS A 332 -0.81 5.04 15.61
C HIS A 332 -1.13 6.46 16.09
N PRO A 333 -0.54 6.97 17.20
CA PRO A 333 -0.90 8.25 17.79
C PRO A 333 -0.81 9.46 16.83
N GLN A 334 0.03 9.38 15.80
CA GLN A 334 0.24 10.47 14.86
C GLN A 334 -0.79 10.52 13.73
N ASN A 335 -1.41 9.39 13.35
CA ASN A 335 -2.37 9.31 12.24
C ASN A 335 -3.80 9.03 12.66
N SER A 336 -4.04 8.76 13.95
CA SER A 336 -5.35 8.38 14.46
C SER A 336 -5.61 9.02 15.83
N GLY A 337 -6.75 8.71 16.43
CA GLY A 337 -7.07 9.08 17.82
C GLY A 337 -6.49 8.13 18.88
N LEU A 338 -5.57 7.24 18.55
CA LEU A 338 -4.91 6.39 19.54
C LEU A 338 -4.08 7.23 20.50
N ASN A 339 -4.29 7.09 21.83
CA ASN A 339 -3.66 7.95 22.83
C ASN A 339 -2.28 7.50 23.29
N HIS A 340 -1.97 6.20 23.16
CA HIS A 340 -0.76 5.62 23.71
C HIS A 340 -0.32 4.34 22.98
N THR A 341 0.95 3.97 23.15
CA THR A 341 1.57 2.72 22.71
C THR A 341 2.47 2.18 23.83
N PRO A 342 2.81 0.87 23.86
CA PRO A 342 2.37 -0.17 22.93
C PRO A 342 0.90 -0.56 23.10
N VAL A 343 0.32 -1.12 22.00
CA VAL A 343 -1.01 -1.73 22.03
C VAL A 343 -0.90 -3.19 22.45
N SER A 344 -1.62 -3.56 23.51
CA SER A 344 -1.45 -4.83 24.21
C SER A 344 -2.64 -5.78 24.17
N ALA A 345 -3.85 -5.28 23.86
CA ALA A 345 -5.06 -6.10 23.88
C ALA A 345 -6.16 -5.53 22.99
N PHE A 346 -7.06 -6.42 22.55
CA PHE A 346 -8.25 -6.06 21.79
C PHE A 346 -9.48 -6.79 22.34
N ALA A 347 -10.62 -6.12 22.25
CA ALA A 347 -11.96 -6.71 22.32
C ALA A 347 -12.88 -5.91 21.41
N GLU A 348 -14.05 -6.46 21.08
CA GLU A 348 -15.03 -5.73 20.27
C GLU A 348 -16.46 -6.07 20.68
N ASP A 349 -17.35 -5.17 20.34
CA ASP A 349 -18.78 -5.39 20.26
C ASP A 349 -19.32 -4.94 18.88
N GLN A 350 -20.61 -4.88 18.69
CA GLN A 350 -21.19 -4.49 17.42
C GLN A 350 -20.84 -3.05 17.01
N GLN A 351 -20.63 -2.15 17.96
CA GLN A 351 -20.42 -0.71 17.74
C GLN A 351 -18.96 -0.28 17.90
N TYR A 352 -18.24 -0.89 18.84
CA TYR A 352 -16.91 -0.42 19.24
C TYR A 352 -15.83 -1.50 19.11
N LEU A 353 -14.65 -1.04 18.74
CA LEU A 353 -13.39 -1.74 18.97
C LEU A 353 -12.74 -1.16 20.24
N TRP A 354 -12.41 -2.04 21.18
CA TRP A 354 -11.74 -1.71 22.44
C TRP A 354 -10.26 -2.05 22.30
N VAL A 355 -9.40 -1.06 22.44
CA VAL A 355 -7.95 -1.20 22.26
C VAL A 355 -7.26 -0.88 23.58
N GLY A 356 -6.68 -1.90 24.19
CA GLY A 356 -5.88 -1.80 25.42
C GLY A 356 -4.45 -1.40 25.13
N THR A 357 -3.87 -0.58 26.00
CA THR A 357 -2.49 -0.10 25.87
C THR A 357 -1.73 -0.28 27.19
N GLU A 358 -0.40 -0.31 27.11
CA GLU A 358 0.48 -0.27 28.27
C GLU A 358 0.78 1.18 28.66
N GLY A 359 -0.06 1.73 29.52
CA GLY A 359 0.11 3.08 30.07
C GLY A 359 -0.98 4.09 29.73
N GLY A 360 -1.69 3.92 28.59
CA GLY A 360 -2.78 4.83 28.16
C GLY A 360 -4.18 4.37 28.53
N GLY A 361 -4.33 3.19 29.18
CA GLY A 361 -5.62 2.60 29.46
C GLY A 361 -6.29 2.01 28.21
N ILE A 362 -7.58 2.23 28.05
CA ILE A 362 -8.40 1.71 26.96
C ILE A 362 -8.79 2.83 26.01
N ASN A 363 -8.56 2.59 24.73
CA ASN A 363 -9.04 3.42 23.64
C ASN A 363 -10.28 2.75 23.03
N ARG A 364 -11.44 3.38 23.12
CA ARG A 364 -12.68 2.91 22.54
C ARG A 364 -12.91 3.60 21.20
N MET A 365 -12.76 2.88 20.11
CA MET A 365 -12.96 3.37 18.75
C MET A 365 -14.37 3.02 18.24
N ASN A 366 -15.12 3.98 17.78
CA ASN A 366 -16.37 3.73 17.07
C ASN A 366 -16.07 3.18 15.66
N LYS A 367 -16.56 1.97 15.36
CA LYS A 367 -16.28 1.28 14.08
C LYS A 367 -16.83 2.04 12.86
N ALA A 368 -17.94 2.75 13.02
CA ALA A 368 -18.61 3.46 11.92
C ALA A 368 -17.96 4.83 11.62
N THR A 369 -17.52 5.57 12.65
CA THR A 369 -16.97 6.92 12.50
C THR A 369 -15.46 6.98 12.58
N GLY A 370 -14.81 5.96 13.17
CA GLY A 370 -13.37 5.95 13.46
C GLY A 370 -12.96 6.85 14.64
N GLU A 371 -13.93 7.46 15.36
CA GLU A 371 -13.65 8.34 16.48
C GLU A 371 -13.27 7.57 17.74
N PHE A 372 -12.31 8.14 18.49
CA PHE A 372 -11.78 7.56 19.72
C PHE A 372 -12.30 8.28 20.96
N SER A 373 -12.53 7.50 22.03
CA SER A 373 -12.76 7.96 23.39
C SER A 373 -11.96 7.09 24.37
N TYR A 374 -11.70 7.58 25.60
CA TYR A 374 -10.69 6.98 26.46
C TYR A 374 -11.24 6.63 27.84
N ILE A 375 -10.84 5.46 28.36
CA ILE A 375 -11.14 4.97 29.70
C ILE A 375 -9.80 4.72 30.40
N THR A 376 -9.53 5.48 31.44
CA THR A 376 -8.25 5.47 32.13
C THR A 376 -8.41 5.34 33.64
N SER A 377 -7.32 5.14 34.36
CA SER A 377 -7.30 5.11 35.82
C SER A 377 -7.69 6.46 36.45
N ALA A 378 -7.65 7.56 35.69
CA ALA A 378 -8.10 8.85 36.15
C ALA A 378 -9.64 8.97 36.21
N ASN A 379 -10.37 8.18 35.45
CA ASN A 379 -11.82 8.29 35.35
C ASN A 379 -12.61 7.01 35.72
N SER A 380 -12.01 5.81 35.66
CA SER A 380 -12.80 4.58 35.88
C SER A 380 -12.01 3.36 36.33
N ILE A 381 -11.01 2.91 35.55
CA ILE A 381 -10.32 1.62 35.72
C ILE A 381 -9.22 1.67 36.78
N THR A 382 -8.76 0.50 37.26
CA THR A 382 -7.78 0.44 38.34
C THR A 382 -6.32 0.62 37.88
N SER A 383 -6.01 0.31 36.62
CA SER A 383 -4.68 0.45 36.03
C SER A 383 -4.75 0.82 34.57
N ASN A 384 -3.81 1.65 34.10
CA ASN A 384 -3.67 1.97 32.67
C ASN A 384 -2.86 0.92 31.88
N ASN A 385 -2.25 -0.04 32.59
CA ASN A 385 -1.48 -1.13 31.96
C ASN A 385 -2.41 -2.32 31.69
N ILE A 386 -2.93 -2.39 30.46
CA ILE A 386 -3.92 -3.38 30.04
C ILE A 386 -3.20 -4.61 29.49
N LYS A 387 -3.60 -5.81 29.95
CA LYS A 387 -3.02 -7.08 29.50
C LYS A 387 -3.95 -7.89 28.62
N SER A 388 -5.24 -7.92 28.93
CA SER A 388 -6.25 -8.62 28.14
C SER A 388 -7.59 -7.91 28.25
N LEU A 389 -8.38 -7.96 27.20
CA LEU A 389 -9.74 -7.44 27.12
C LEU A 389 -10.67 -8.52 26.59
N ILE A 390 -11.88 -8.60 27.13
CA ILE A 390 -12.92 -9.47 26.61
C ILE A 390 -14.31 -8.90 26.90
N THR A 391 -15.23 -8.99 25.96
CA THR A 391 -16.62 -8.56 26.13
C THR A 391 -17.51 -9.76 26.43
N ASP A 392 -18.36 -9.68 27.47
CA ASP A 392 -19.33 -10.73 27.80
C ASP A 392 -20.67 -10.56 27.03
N ALA A 393 -21.54 -11.54 27.13
CA ALA A 393 -22.87 -11.51 26.49
C ALA A 393 -23.77 -10.35 26.99
N GLY A 394 -23.50 -9.80 28.17
CA GLY A 394 -24.14 -8.61 28.73
C GLY A 394 -23.55 -7.29 28.23
N HIS A 395 -22.66 -7.35 27.23
CA HIS A 395 -21.94 -6.18 26.69
C HIS A 395 -21.08 -5.45 27.76
N ASN A 396 -20.66 -6.13 28.82
CA ASN A 396 -19.68 -5.57 29.75
C ASN A 396 -18.26 -5.91 29.28
N LEU A 397 -17.30 -5.07 29.65
CA LEU A 397 -15.91 -5.25 29.30
C LEU A 397 -15.13 -5.75 30.54
N TRP A 398 -14.53 -6.94 30.42
CA TRP A 398 -13.62 -7.48 31.41
C TRP A 398 -12.18 -7.08 31.05
N ILE A 399 -11.47 -6.55 32.02
CA ILE A 399 -10.18 -5.87 31.82
C ILE A 399 -9.16 -6.52 32.75
N SER A 400 -8.24 -7.29 32.15
CA SER A 400 -7.08 -7.81 32.87
C SER A 400 -5.99 -6.74 32.94
N THR A 401 -5.45 -6.50 34.13
CA THR A 401 -4.49 -5.42 34.32
C THR A 401 -3.21 -5.90 34.98
N PHE A 402 -2.11 -5.17 34.74
CA PHE A 402 -0.88 -5.33 35.49
C PHE A 402 -1.03 -4.71 36.86
N MET A 403 -0.88 -5.50 37.94
CA MET A 403 -0.95 -5.13 39.35
C MET A 403 -2.27 -4.52 39.83
N GLY A 404 -3.26 -4.32 38.98
CA GLY A 404 -4.57 -3.74 39.35
C GLY A 404 -5.67 -4.77 39.63
N GLY A 405 -5.43 -6.04 39.31
CA GLY A 405 -6.42 -7.10 39.39
C GLY A 405 -7.25 -7.22 38.11
N LEU A 406 -8.50 -7.63 38.27
CA LEU A 406 -9.47 -7.81 37.20
C LEU A 406 -10.62 -6.81 37.38
N ASP A 407 -10.81 -5.95 36.37
CA ASP A 407 -11.92 -4.98 36.34
C ASP A 407 -13.06 -5.48 35.47
N LEU A 408 -14.30 -5.34 35.97
CA LEU A 408 -15.52 -5.45 35.18
C LEU A 408 -16.06 -4.04 34.93
N TYR A 409 -15.96 -3.56 33.71
CA TYR A 409 -16.52 -2.28 33.29
C TYR A 409 -17.91 -2.47 32.67
N ASN A 410 -18.93 -2.00 33.38
CA ASN A 410 -20.29 -1.94 32.84
C ASN A 410 -20.43 -0.76 31.87
N VAL A 411 -20.52 -1.06 30.57
CA VAL A 411 -20.52 -0.04 29.52
C VAL A 411 -21.74 0.88 29.61
N GLY A 412 -22.91 0.34 29.92
CA GLY A 412 -24.16 1.10 30.02
C GLY A 412 -24.20 2.07 31.21
N ARG A 413 -23.61 1.66 32.35
CA ARG A 413 -23.58 2.47 33.58
C ARG A 413 -22.28 3.26 33.76
N GLN A 414 -21.28 3.01 32.92
CA GLN A 414 -19.93 3.58 33.02
C GLN A 414 -19.28 3.37 34.39
N LYS A 415 -19.47 2.20 34.99
CA LYS A 415 -19.02 1.87 36.34
C LYS A 415 -18.14 0.64 36.34
N VAL A 416 -17.08 0.66 37.14
CA VAL A 416 -16.15 -0.45 37.34
C VAL A 416 -16.43 -1.18 38.65
N THR A 417 -16.42 -2.50 38.61
CA THR A 417 -16.27 -3.39 39.77
C THR A 417 -14.91 -4.05 39.67
N ASN A 418 -14.10 -3.96 40.71
CA ASN A 418 -12.74 -4.50 40.74
C ASN A 418 -12.63 -5.75 41.63
N PHE A 419 -12.04 -6.80 41.08
CA PHE A 419 -11.69 -8.03 41.80
C PHE A 419 -10.18 -8.09 42.03
N LYS A 420 -9.78 -8.32 43.31
CA LYS A 420 -8.37 -8.32 43.72
C LYS A 420 -8.02 -9.57 44.53
N HIS A 421 -6.71 -9.83 44.57
CA HIS A 421 -6.17 -10.75 45.56
C HIS A 421 -6.40 -10.23 46.99
N THR A 422 -6.96 -11.07 47.84
CA THR A 422 -7.17 -10.76 49.24
C THR A 422 -6.49 -11.85 50.09
N LYS A 423 -5.49 -11.48 50.87
CA LYS A 423 -4.73 -12.43 51.70
C LYS A 423 -5.67 -13.15 52.66
N GLY A 424 -5.65 -14.49 52.60
CA GLY A 424 -6.48 -15.34 53.45
C GLY A 424 -7.91 -15.57 52.93
N ALA A 425 -8.27 -15.03 51.79
CA ALA A 425 -9.54 -15.30 51.12
C ALA A 425 -9.35 -16.32 49.97
N PRO A 426 -9.70 -17.60 50.17
CA PRO A 426 -9.36 -18.67 49.23
C PRO A 426 -10.10 -18.56 47.88
N HIS A 427 -11.13 -17.74 47.80
CA HIS A 427 -11.96 -17.53 46.61
C HIS A 427 -11.72 -16.16 45.95
N SER A 428 -10.61 -15.46 46.29
CA SER A 428 -10.16 -14.25 45.63
C SER A 428 -9.17 -14.58 44.52
N LEU A 429 -8.73 -13.58 43.70
CA LEU A 429 -7.64 -13.77 42.75
C LEU A 429 -6.36 -14.33 43.43
N LEU A 430 -5.59 -15.15 42.73
CA LEU A 430 -4.31 -15.64 43.23
C LEU A 430 -3.29 -14.51 43.40
N VAL A 431 -3.23 -13.62 42.42
CA VAL A 431 -2.41 -12.40 42.40
C VAL A 431 -3.11 -11.32 41.64
N ASN A 432 -2.74 -10.05 41.85
CA ASN A 432 -3.32 -8.90 41.12
C ASN A 432 -2.75 -8.71 39.69
N ASP A 433 -1.86 -9.58 39.29
CA ASP A 433 -1.19 -9.51 37.97
C ASP A 433 -1.86 -10.50 37.02
N VAL A 434 -2.94 -10.02 36.35
CA VAL A 434 -3.75 -10.87 35.49
C VAL A 434 -3.26 -10.73 34.06
N ARG A 435 -2.81 -11.86 33.46
CA ARG A 435 -2.22 -11.90 32.13
C ARG A 435 -3.25 -12.03 31.01
N LYS A 436 -4.14 -13.01 31.14
CA LYS A 436 -5.15 -13.32 30.10
C LYS A 436 -6.42 -13.88 30.71
N THR A 437 -7.54 -13.52 30.12
CA THR A 437 -8.86 -14.06 30.43
C THR A 437 -9.52 -14.59 29.16
N ILE A 438 -10.28 -15.69 29.28
CA ILE A 438 -11.11 -16.26 28.21
C ILE A 438 -12.45 -16.69 28.78
N LEU A 439 -13.56 -16.44 28.03
CA LEU A 439 -14.90 -16.79 28.50
C LEU A 439 -15.18 -18.29 28.44
N GLU A 440 -15.99 -18.73 29.41
CA GLU A 440 -16.64 -20.04 29.46
C GLU A 440 -18.17 -19.88 29.18
N GLY A 441 -18.50 -19.45 27.98
CA GLY A 441 -19.88 -19.06 27.66
C GLY A 441 -20.41 -17.99 28.62
N ASP A 442 -21.66 -18.16 29.07
CA ASP A 442 -22.32 -17.25 30.03
C ASP A 442 -22.13 -17.66 31.50
N SER A 443 -21.40 -18.73 31.77
CA SER A 443 -21.22 -19.29 33.13
C SER A 443 -20.06 -18.65 33.90
N GLY A 444 -19.02 -18.20 33.21
CA GLY A 444 -17.84 -17.66 33.86
C GLY A 444 -16.68 -17.43 32.89
N MET A 445 -15.48 -17.38 33.44
CA MET A 445 -14.25 -17.20 32.65
C MET A 445 -13.06 -17.88 33.29
N TRP A 446 -12.08 -18.27 32.47
CA TRP A 446 -10.78 -18.72 32.89
C TRP A 446 -9.80 -17.54 32.95
N VAL A 447 -8.95 -17.56 34.00
CA VAL A 447 -7.99 -16.50 34.32
C VAL A 447 -6.60 -17.09 34.42
N ALA A 448 -5.64 -16.60 33.66
CA ALA A 448 -4.23 -16.87 33.75
C ALA A 448 -3.48 -15.67 34.34
N TYR A 449 -2.40 -15.93 35.04
CA TYR A 449 -1.65 -14.94 35.81
C TYR A 449 -0.24 -14.77 35.25
N GLN A 450 0.32 -13.58 35.40
CA GLN A 450 1.72 -13.31 35.10
C GLN A 450 2.58 -13.61 36.35
N TYR A 451 3.74 -14.23 36.13
CA TYR A 451 4.72 -14.58 37.20
C TYR A 451 4.18 -15.45 38.35
N GLN A 452 3.05 -16.10 38.13
CA GLN A 452 2.52 -17.08 39.07
C GLN A 452 2.89 -18.48 38.59
N LYS A 453 2.98 -19.47 39.53
CA LYS A 453 3.15 -20.89 39.18
C LYS A 453 2.15 -21.30 38.10
N ALA A 454 2.34 -22.45 37.48
CA ALA A 454 1.41 -22.97 36.45
C ALA A 454 0.03 -23.26 37.05
N GLU A 455 -0.70 -22.22 37.34
CA GLU A 455 -2.04 -22.20 37.92
C GLU A 455 -2.98 -21.35 37.10
N VAL A 456 -4.24 -21.79 36.98
CA VAL A 456 -5.34 -21.06 36.40
C VAL A 456 -6.49 -20.95 37.37
N SER A 457 -7.33 -19.96 37.23
CA SER A 457 -8.56 -19.86 38.02
C SER A 457 -9.78 -19.81 37.11
N TYR A 458 -10.85 -20.41 37.59
CA TYR A 458 -12.19 -20.24 37.03
C TYR A 458 -12.96 -19.25 37.89
N PHE A 459 -13.48 -18.19 37.29
CA PHE A 459 -14.38 -17.23 37.92
C PHE A 459 -15.82 -17.54 37.51
N SER A 460 -16.65 -17.87 38.48
CA SER A 460 -18.09 -18.12 38.29
C SER A 460 -18.84 -16.79 38.30
N PHE A 461 -19.58 -16.48 37.24
CA PHE A 461 -20.41 -15.26 37.19
C PHE A 461 -21.58 -15.33 38.15
N ARG A 462 -22.09 -16.53 38.45
CA ARG A 462 -23.18 -16.73 39.37
C ARG A 462 -22.79 -16.54 40.85
N GLU A 463 -21.60 -17.08 41.22
CA GLU A 463 -21.10 -17.10 42.60
C GLU A 463 -20.19 -15.92 42.92
N GLU A 464 -19.79 -15.16 41.89
CA GLU A 464 -18.80 -14.06 41.96
C GLU A 464 -17.52 -14.47 42.72
N SER A 465 -17.06 -15.72 42.50
CA SER A 465 -15.97 -16.32 43.26
C SER A 465 -15.02 -17.09 42.34
N PHE A 466 -13.77 -17.23 42.79
CA PHE A 466 -12.71 -17.91 42.07
C PHE A 466 -12.48 -19.32 42.62
N THR A 467 -12.34 -20.32 41.73
CA THR A 467 -11.85 -21.66 41.99
C THR A 467 -10.48 -21.84 41.30
N HIS A 468 -9.49 -22.38 42.02
CA HIS A 468 -8.11 -22.46 41.53
C HIS A 468 -7.74 -23.89 41.13
N PHE A 469 -6.97 -23.98 40.00
CA PHE A 469 -6.52 -25.28 39.47
C PHE A 469 -5.01 -25.21 39.26
N SER A 470 -4.28 -26.13 39.89
CA SER A 470 -2.84 -26.29 39.65
C SER A 470 -2.63 -27.21 38.46
N LEU A 471 -1.86 -26.73 37.46
CA LEU A 471 -1.50 -27.49 36.26
C LEU A 471 -0.17 -28.24 36.46
N ASP A 472 0.67 -27.77 37.40
CA ASP A 472 1.93 -28.38 37.73
C ASP A 472 2.25 -28.27 39.22
N SER A 473 1.97 -29.35 39.94
CA SER A 473 2.27 -29.46 41.40
C SER A 473 3.75 -29.70 41.69
N ILE A 474 4.57 -30.05 40.70
CA ILE A 474 5.95 -30.53 40.88
C ILE A 474 6.96 -29.42 40.53
N SER A 475 6.69 -28.61 39.50
CA SER A 475 7.62 -27.56 39.06
C SER A 475 7.34 -26.24 39.77
N ASN A 476 8.31 -25.73 40.52
CA ASN A 476 8.20 -24.44 41.19
C ASN A 476 8.47 -23.21 40.30
N ASN A 477 8.91 -23.42 39.05
CA ASN A 477 9.38 -22.37 38.14
C ASN A 477 8.65 -22.27 36.79
N SER A 478 7.53 -22.97 36.59
CA SER A 478 6.76 -22.90 35.35
C SER A 478 5.74 -21.76 35.43
N TYR A 479 5.95 -20.69 34.64
CA TYR A 479 4.99 -19.60 34.46
C TYR A 479 4.17 -19.85 33.23
N LEU A 480 2.86 -19.56 33.28
CA LEU A 480 1.98 -19.64 32.12
C LEU A 480 2.13 -18.38 31.25
N PHE A 481 2.22 -18.59 29.95
CA PHE A 481 2.28 -17.51 28.97
C PHE A 481 0.94 -17.27 28.30
N ASP A 482 0.19 -18.32 27.98
CA ASP A 482 -1.06 -18.22 27.25
C ASP A 482 -2.03 -19.34 27.66
N ILE A 483 -3.35 -19.10 27.45
CA ILE A 483 -4.44 -20.08 27.65
C ILE A 483 -5.40 -20.03 26.46
N LEU A 484 -6.03 -21.18 26.14
CA LEU A 484 -6.92 -21.35 25.00
C LEU A 484 -7.98 -22.40 25.28
N ARG A 485 -9.20 -22.18 24.84
CA ARG A 485 -10.31 -23.13 24.91
C ARG A 485 -10.42 -23.96 23.65
N GLN A 486 -10.67 -25.25 23.79
CA GLN A 486 -11.05 -26.18 22.72
C GLN A 486 -12.35 -26.91 23.07
N GLY A 487 -13.43 -26.50 22.41
CA GLY A 487 -14.77 -27.00 22.74
C GLY A 487 -15.18 -26.65 24.18
N GLU A 488 -16.09 -27.45 24.77
CA GLU A 488 -16.66 -27.17 26.10
C GLU A 488 -15.82 -27.75 27.25
N LYS A 489 -15.01 -28.77 26.96
CA LYS A 489 -14.38 -29.62 28.02
C LYS A 489 -12.88 -29.47 28.15
N THR A 490 -12.23 -28.73 27.27
CA THR A 490 -10.77 -28.70 27.26
C THR A 490 -10.23 -27.27 27.36
N LEU A 491 -9.39 -27.04 28.36
CA LEU A 491 -8.57 -25.87 28.50
C LEU A 491 -7.10 -26.25 28.20
N TRP A 492 -6.51 -25.54 27.24
CA TRP A 492 -5.10 -25.61 26.95
C TRP A 492 -4.37 -24.45 27.64
N ALA A 493 -3.17 -24.74 28.16
CA ALA A 493 -2.29 -23.71 28.70
C ALA A 493 -0.85 -23.99 28.28
N ILE A 494 -0.03 -22.97 28.18
CA ILE A 494 1.35 -23.07 27.71
C ILE A 494 2.32 -22.38 28.67
N SER A 495 3.41 -23.04 28.96
CA SER A 495 4.60 -22.48 29.65
C SER A 495 5.80 -22.54 28.71
N ASN A 496 6.97 -22.09 29.15
CA ASN A 496 8.18 -22.09 28.33
C ASN A 496 8.55 -23.45 27.73
N GLU A 497 8.21 -24.54 28.43
CA GLU A 497 8.68 -25.90 28.08
C GLU A 497 7.54 -26.92 28.01
N THR A 498 6.32 -26.57 28.40
CA THR A 498 5.24 -27.52 28.56
C THR A 498 3.93 -26.99 27.98
N LEU A 499 3.25 -27.84 27.23
CA LEU A 499 1.87 -27.66 26.82
C LEU A 499 0.99 -28.49 27.78
N TYR A 500 0.06 -27.87 28.45
CA TYR A 500 -0.88 -28.47 29.37
C TYR A 500 -2.25 -28.61 28.74
N ARG A 501 -2.90 -29.75 28.98
CA ARG A 501 -4.31 -30.00 28.65
C ARG A 501 -5.08 -30.31 29.94
N LEU A 502 -6.02 -29.45 30.31
CA LEU A 502 -6.93 -29.67 31.43
C LEU A 502 -8.29 -30.16 30.89
N ASP A 503 -8.68 -31.37 31.28
CA ASP A 503 -10.08 -31.85 31.17
C ASP A 503 -10.87 -31.19 32.28
N ILE A 504 -11.78 -30.29 31.90
CA ILE A 504 -12.52 -29.41 32.83
C ILE A 504 -13.49 -30.21 33.68
N ASP A 505 -14.16 -31.21 33.13
CA ASP A 505 -15.15 -32.02 33.82
C ASP A 505 -14.49 -32.99 34.85
N LYS A 506 -13.34 -33.57 34.47
CA LYS A 506 -12.65 -34.57 35.29
C LYS A 506 -11.58 -33.97 36.18
N HIS A 507 -11.23 -32.70 35.97
CA HIS A 507 -10.12 -32.03 36.65
C HIS A 507 -8.76 -32.77 36.48
N VAL A 508 -8.57 -33.40 35.31
CA VAL A 508 -7.33 -34.14 34.97
C VAL A 508 -6.44 -33.28 34.07
N VAL A 509 -5.17 -33.18 34.45
CA VAL A 509 -4.15 -32.46 33.72
C VAL A 509 -3.21 -33.42 32.99
N GLU A 510 -3.08 -33.28 31.70
CA GLU A 510 -2.08 -33.96 30.88
C GLU A 510 -0.98 -32.97 30.50
N LYS A 511 0.29 -33.43 30.58
CA LYS A 511 1.46 -32.64 30.22
C LYS A 511 2.11 -33.19 28.96
N MET A 512 2.31 -32.33 27.96
CA MET A 512 3.04 -32.62 26.75
C MET A 512 4.34 -31.82 26.77
N ILE A 513 5.47 -32.53 26.91
CA ILE A 513 6.80 -31.95 26.94
C ILE A 513 7.51 -32.34 25.65
N PRO A 514 8.00 -31.37 24.85
CA PRO A 514 8.79 -31.69 23.68
C PRO A 514 10.07 -32.47 24.04
N ASN A 515 10.37 -33.50 23.27
CA ASN A 515 11.54 -34.36 23.51
C ASN A 515 12.87 -33.77 23.03
N ASP A 516 12.86 -32.63 22.36
CA ASP A 516 14.02 -32.00 21.75
C ASP A 516 14.11 -30.52 22.17
N SER A 517 15.33 -30.06 22.45
CA SER A 517 15.63 -28.67 22.80
C SER A 517 15.26 -27.66 21.71
N THR A 518 15.08 -28.10 20.45
CA THR A 518 14.58 -27.26 19.34
C THR A 518 13.13 -26.80 19.54
N TYR A 519 12.42 -27.35 20.50
CA TYR A 519 11.03 -27.01 20.83
C TYR A 519 10.87 -26.21 22.12
N LEU A 520 11.95 -25.65 22.67
CA LEU A 520 11.89 -24.78 23.84
C LEU A 520 11.41 -23.37 23.48
N GLY A 521 11.01 -22.60 24.48
CA GLY A 521 10.56 -21.23 24.31
C GLY A 521 9.10 -21.11 23.84
N LEU A 522 8.26 -22.09 24.18
CA LEU A 522 6.83 -22.05 23.88
C LEU A 522 6.21 -20.80 24.51
N PHE A 523 5.43 -20.00 23.72
CA PHE A 523 5.02 -18.70 24.20
C PHE A 523 3.55 -18.36 23.98
N THR A 524 3.04 -18.55 22.75
CA THR A 524 1.65 -18.25 22.35
C THR A 524 1.14 -19.34 21.43
N PHE A 525 -0.18 -19.49 21.29
CA PHE A 525 -0.72 -20.54 20.44
C PHE A 525 -2.14 -20.25 19.94
N CYS A 526 -2.52 -20.90 18.84
CA CYS A 526 -3.87 -20.90 18.28
C CYS A 526 -4.27 -22.30 17.80
N LEU A 527 -5.57 -22.50 17.55
CA LEU A 527 -6.14 -23.71 16.95
C LEU A 527 -6.41 -23.51 15.48
N ASP A 528 -6.16 -24.54 14.66
CA ASP A 528 -6.69 -24.62 13.30
C ASP A 528 -8.08 -25.32 13.27
N ASP A 529 -8.73 -25.34 12.12
CA ASP A 529 -10.04 -25.97 11.93
C ASP A 529 -10.00 -27.50 12.12
N SER A 530 -8.83 -28.12 12.00
CA SER A 530 -8.62 -29.56 12.24
C SER A 530 -8.35 -29.87 13.72
N GLY A 531 -8.29 -28.85 14.57
CA GLY A 531 -8.02 -28.96 15.99
C GLY A 531 -6.54 -29.16 16.35
N ASN A 532 -5.60 -28.96 15.40
CA ASN A 532 -4.17 -28.93 15.73
C ASN A 532 -3.83 -27.58 16.39
N ILE A 533 -2.79 -27.60 17.21
CA ILE A 533 -2.29 -26.42 17.91
C ILE A 533 -1.06 -25.88 17.19
N TRP A 534 -1.11 -24.62 16.80
CA TRP A 534 0.00 -23.89 16.23
C TRP A 534 0.64 -23.02 17.30
N ILE A 535 1.92 -23.23 17.57
CA ILE A 535 2.63 -22.65 18.69
C ILE A 535 3.71 -21.70 18.19
N GLY A 536 3.62 -20.43 18.58
CA GLY A 536 4.68 -19.46 18.44
C GLY A 536 5.68 -19.58 19.59
N THR A 537 6.97 -19.53 19.25
CA THR A 537 8.05 -19.67 20.23
C THR A 537 8.91 -18.41 20.30
N ILE A 538 9.69 -18.30 21.37
CA ILE A 538 10.77 -17.33 21.48
C ILE A 538 12.08 -18.05 21.12
N GLY A 539 12.59 -17.73 19.93
CA GLY A 539 13.88 -18.23 19.43
C GLY A 539 13.85 -19.48 18.55
N ASN A 540 12.70 -20.19 18.44
CA ASN A 540 12.57 -21.41 17.64
C ASN A 540 11.47 -21.35 16.56
N GLY A 541 10.88 -20.18 16.31
CA GLY A 541 9.89 -19.97 15.26
C GLY A 541 8.55 -20.65 15.52
N LEU A 542 7.95 -21.23 14.47
CA LEU A 542 6.63 -21.85 14.51
C LEU A 542 6.70 -23.37 14.68
N ILE A 543 5.89 -23.88 15.57
CA ILE A 543 5.75 -25.32 15.86
C ILE A 543 4.28 -25.71 15.69
N LYS A 544 4.02 -26.85 15.05
CA LYS A 544 2.71 -27.49 15.03
C LYS A 544 2.68 -28.64 16.05
N PHE A 545 1.68 -28.66 16.91
CA PHE A 545 1.35 -29.83 17.74
C PHE A 545 0.14 -30.54 17.11
N ASP A 546 0.36 -31.75 16.64
CA ASP A 546 -0.69 -32.63 16.10
C ASP A 546 -1.41 -33.33 17.28
N THR A 547 -2.65 -32.90 17.49
CA THR A 547 -3.45 -33.42 18.63
C THR A 547 -3.84 -34.89 18.49
N ASN A 548 -3.89 -35.44 17.26
CA ASN A 548 -4.22 -36.85 17.03
C ASN A 548 -3.06 -37.78 17.34
N THR A 549 -1.83 -37.35 17.01
CA THR A 549 -0.63 -38.15 17.21
C THR A 549 0.17 -37.74 18.44
N SER A 550 -0.21 -36.65 19.10
CA SER A 550 0.50 -36.02 20.23
C SER A 550 1.97 -35.72 19.93
N ARG A 551 2.27 -35.28 18.70
CA ARG A 551 3.62 -34.96 18.24
C ARG A 551 3.81 -33.48 17.97
N PHE A 552 4.99 -32.99 18.37
CA PHE A 552 5.48 -31.67 17.99
C PHE A 552 6.21 -31.77 16.65
N ILE A 553 5.95 -30.83 15.74
CA ILE A 553 6.53 -30.73 14.39
C ILE A 553 7.07 -29.31 14.22
N SER A 554 8.39 -29.18 14.13
CA SER A 554 9.02 -27.88 13.87
C SER A 554 8.88 -27.48 12.40
N LEU A 555 8.57 -26.22 12.14
CA LEU A 555 8.55 -25.64 10.81
C LEU A 555 9.80 -24.79 10.50
N LYS A 556 10.86 -24.92 11.28
CA LYS A 556 12.09 -24.14 11.15
C LYS A 556 12.70 -24.22 9.74
N ASP A 557 12.70 -25.41 9.12
CA ASP A 557 13.22 -25.61 7.77
C ASP A 557 12.34 -24.94 6.70
N VAL A 558 11.03 -24.91 6.93
CA VAL A 558 10.05 -24.26 6.03
C VAL A 558 10.18 -22.74 6.11
N LEU A 559 10.40 -22.22 7.30
CA LEU A 559 10.53 -20.78 7.57
C LEU A 559 11.92 -20.23 7.20
N GLN A 560 12.85 -21.08 6.74
CA GLN A 560 14.20 -20.72 6.27
C GLN A 560 14.95 -19.80 7.24
N GLN A 561 14.75 -19.98 8.55
CA GLN A 561 15.32 -19.14 9.62
C GLN A 561 14.89 -17.66 9.57
N SER A 562 13.83 -17.30 8.84
CA SER A 562 13.36 -15.91 8.75
C SER A 562 12.53 -15.47 9.96
N VAL A 563 11.98 -16.41 10.73
CA VAL A 563 11.11 -16.13 11.88
C VAL A 563 11.66 -16.83 13.13
N TYR A 564 12.16 -16.05 14.07
CA TYR A 564 12.73 -16.58 15.31
C TYR A 564 11.77 -16.48 16.49
N SER A 565 11.21 -15.31 16.73
CA SER A 565 10.38 -15.05 17.91
C SER A 565 8.98 -14.59 17.48
N ILE A 566 7.97 -15.36 17.91
CA ILE A 566 6.56 -15.11 17.63
C ILE A 566 5.88 -14.69 18.91
N TYR A 567 5.44 -13.43 18.99
CA TYR A 567 4.82 -12.86 20.18
C TYR A 567 3.30 -12.96 20.20
N SER A 568 2.67 -13.02 19.04
CA SER A 568 1.22 -13.16 18.88
C SER A 568 0.90 -13.98 17.65
N ILE A 569 -0.16 -14.80 17.71
CA ILE A 569 -0.53 -15.73 16.64
C ILE A 569 -2.03 -15.80 16.49
N CYS A 570 -2.52 -15.85 15.25
CA CYS A 570 -3.92 -15.94 14.91
C CYS A 570 -4.12 -16.86 13.70
N TYR A 571 -5.11 -17.75 13.76
CA TYR A 571 -5.50 -18.58 12.63
C TYR A 571 -6.67 -17.95 11.85
N ASP A 572 -6.60 -17.98 10.52
CA ASP A 572 -7.67 -17.56 9.63
C ASP A 572 -7.64 -18.36 8.33
N ASP A 573 -8.66 -19.19 8.11
CA ASP A 573 -8.93 -19.92 6.85
C ASP A 573 -7.68 -20.51 6.19
N GLY A 574 -6.98 -21.40 6.91
CA GLY A 574 -5.76 -22.07 6.44
C GLY A 574 -4.50 -21.23 6.46
N ASN A 575 -4.53 -20.04 7.06
CA ASN A 575 -3.39 -19.15 7.23
C ASN A 575 -3.07 -18.94 8.70
N ILE A 576 -1.78 -19.00 9.04
CA ILE A 576 -1.26 -18.66 10.36
C ILE A 576 -0.61 -17.28 10.30
N TRP A 577 -1.24 -16.32 10.93
CA TRP A 577 -0.75 -14.95 11.07
C TRP A 577 0.11 -14.83 12.32
N MET A 578 1.27 -14.20 12.21
CA MET A 578 2.28 -14.15 13.27
C MET A 578 2.83 -12.73 13.42
N GLY A 579 2.64 -12.13 14.60
CA GLY A 579 3.31 -10.89 14.98
C GLY A 579 4.65 -11.22 15.66
N THR A 580 5.75 -10.69 15.14
CA THR A 580 7.11 -11.06 15.52
C THR A 580 7.92 -9.84 15.98
N ASP A 581 9.21 -10.03 16.23
CA ASP A 581 10.19 -8.98 16.47
C ASP A 581 10.74 -8.35 15.17
N ASP A 582 10.40 -8.90 14.01
CA ASP A 582 10.85 -8.44 12.69
C ASP A 582 9.73 -8.37 11.66
N GLY A 583 8.56 -7.90 12.06
CA GLY A 583 7.43 -7.69 11.17
C GLY A 583 6.27 -8.65 11.39
N LEU A 584 5.33 -8.58 10.46
CA LEU A 584 4.15 -9.43 10.40
C LEU A 584 4.37 -10.53 9.37
N TYR A 585 4.11 -11.76 9.75
CA TYR A 585 4.23 -12.91 8.86
C TYR A 585 2.90 -13.63 8.71
N CYS A 586 2.71 -14.24 7.54
CA CYS A 586 1.60 -15.13 7.27
C CYS A 586 2.12 -16.43 6.65
N TYR A 587 1.83 -17.56 7.28
CA TYR A 587 2.13 -18.89 6.75
C TYR A 587 0.86 -19.53 6.20
N ASN A 588 0.81 -19.78 4.90
CA ASN A 588 -0.28 -20.52 4.27
C ASN A 588 -0.01 -22.03 4.39
N ILE A 589 -0.88 -22.74 5.09
CA ILE A 589 -0.72 -24.17 5.42
C ILE A 589 -0.79 -25.03 4.16
N VAL A 590 -1.73 -24.78 3.27
CA VAL A 590 -1.96 -25.59 2.07
C VAL A 590 -0.86 -25.37 1.03
N GLY A 591 -0.51 -24.11 0.80
CA GLY A 591 0.53 -23.74 -0.17
C GLY A 591 1.96 -23.92 0.35
N ASN A 592 2.14 -24.24 1.62
CA ASN A 592 3.44 -24.29 2.31
C ASN A 592 4.30 -23.03 2.02
N ARG A 593 3.68 -21.86 2.14
CA ARG A 593 4.28 -20.58 1.74
C ARG A 593 4.27 -19.58 2.88
N LEU A 594 5.44 -19.00 3.14
CA LEU A 594 5.62 -17.89 4.09
C LEU A 594 5.59 -16.55 3.35
N MET A 595 4.90 -15.57 3.92
CA MET A 595 4.86 -14.17 3.48
C MET A 595 5.27 -13.27 4.63
N ASN A 596 6.01 -12.22 4.33
CA ASN A 596 6.39 -11.16 5.25
C ASN A 596 5.72 -9.84 4.84
N PHE A 597 5.22 -9.08 5.82
CA PHE A 597 4.64 -7.75 5.65
C PHE A 597 5.28 -6.79 6.64
N ASP A 598 5.69 -5.64 6.15
CA ASP A 598 6.32 -4.60 6.95
C ASP A 598 5.64 -3.22 6.71
N LYS A 599 6.24 -2.15 7.20
CA LYS A 599 5.65 -0.80 7.05
C LYS A 599 5.49 -0.35 5.59
N ARG A 600 6.10 -1.03 4.62
CA ARG A 600 5.88 -0.74 3.19
C ARG A 600 4.47 -1.15 2.74
N GLU A 601 3.85 -2.14 3.39
CA GLU A 601 2.45 -2.51 3.19
C GLU A 601 1.48 -1.81 4.14
N ASP A 602 1.94 -0.84 4.94
CA ASP A 602 1.14 -0.14 5.96
C ASP A 602 0.88 -1.00 7.20
N THR A 603 1.92 -1.67 7.71
CA THR A 603 1.90 -2.27 9.04
C THR A 603 2.48 -1.31 10.09
N GLN A 604 2.19 -1.54 11.38
CA GLN A 604 2.62 -0.67 12.48
C GLN A 604 4.15 -0.62 12.67
N GLY A 605 4.90 -1.53 12.05
CA GLY A 605 6.35 -1.59 12.12
C GLY A 605 6.88 -2.99 12.43
N GLN A 606 8.10 -3.06 12.97
CA GLN A 606 8.81 -4.34 13.13
C GLN A 606 8.33 -5.14 14.35
N VAL A 607 8.18 -4.48 15.52
CA VAL A 607 7.99 -5.21 16.77
C VAL A 607 6.51 -5.28 17.16
N TYR A 608 5.98 -6.49 17.22
CA TYR A 608 4.63 -6.77 17.67
C TYR A 608 4.59 -7.07 19.17
N TYR A 609 3.43 -6.83 19.80
CA TYR A 609 3.31 -6.96 21.26
C TYR A 609 2.81 -8.37 21.65
N PRO A 610 3.32 -8.94 22.78
CA PRO A 610 2.92 -10.26 23.26
C PRO A 610 1.41 -10.42 23.41
N LEU A 611 0.86 -11.50 22.83
CA LEU A 611 -0.55 -11.89 22.86
C LEU A 611 -1.53 -10.87 22.27
N ALA A 612 -1.04 -9.78 21.70
CA ALA A 612 -1.86 -8.69 21.18
C ALA A 612 -2.37 -9.00 19.75
N CYS A 613 -3.24 -9.97 19.63
CA CYS A 613 -3.94 -10.26 18.38
C CYS A 613 -5.40 -10.65 18.63
N MET A 614 -6.26 -10.36 17.65
CA MET A 614 -7.68 -10.72 17.67
C MET A 614 -8.20 -10.87 16.26
N LYS A 615 -9.04 -11.88 16.00
CA LYS A 615 -9.89 -11.96 14.82
C LYS A 615 -11.24 -11.34 15.15
N GLY A 616 -11.63 -10.31 14.40
CA GLY A 616 -12.89 -9.60 14.62
C GLY A 616 -14.09 -10.32 14.06
N MET A 617 -15.30 -9.91 14.50
CA MET A 617 -16.59 -10.42 14.03
C MET A 617 -16.84 -10.10 12.54
N ASP A 618 -16.21 -9.05 12.01
CA ASP A 618 -16.22 -8.65 10.60
C ASP A 618 -15.23 -9.45 9.74
N GLY A 619 -14.44 -10.32 10.36
CA GLY A 619 -13.38 -11.10 9.72
C GLY A 619 -12.06 -10.37 9.54
N LEU A 620 -11.95 -9.14 10.04
CA LEU A 620 -10.67 -8.42 10.09
C LEU A 620 -9.79 -9.01 11.20
N ILE A 621 -8.47 -8.92 11.01
CA ILE A 621 -7.50 -9.38 12.00
C ILE A 621 -6.74 -8.17 12.53
N TYR A 622 -6.60 -8.11 13.84
CA TYR A 622 -5.95 -7.02 14.55
C TYR A 622 -4.65 -7.50 15.20
N PHE A 623 -3.56 -6.78 15.01
CA PHE A 623 -2.27 -7.04 15.67
C PHE A 623 -1.73 -5.78 16.32
N GLY A 624 -1.53 -5.85 17.64
CA GLY A 624 -0.93 -4.76 18.44
C GLY A 624 0.59 -4.81 18.40
N GLY A 625 1.21 -3.64 18.50
CA GLY A 625 2.66 -3.50 18.47
C GLY A 625 3.16 -2.27 19.21
N THR A 626 4.48 -2.06 19.13
CA THR A 626 5.16 -0.98 19.86
C THR A 626 4.84 0.42 19.33
N ASN A 627 4.38 0.55 18.08
CA ASN A 627 4.06 1.83 17.45
C ASN A 627 2.56 2.07 17.23
N GLY A 628 1.71 1.12 17.65
CA GLY A 628 0.27 1.16 17.39
C GLY A 628 -0.28 -0.20 17.07
N PHE A 629 -1.25 -0.30 16.16
CA PHE A 629 -1.79 -1.58 15.73
C PHE A 629 -2.06 -1.61 14.23
N THR A 630 -1.97 -2.81 13.67
CA THR A 630 -2.30 -3.11 12.27
C THR A 630 -3.64 -3.82 12.19
N VAL A 631 -4.51 -3.38 11.29
CA VAL A 631 -5.73 -4.06 10.88
C VAL A 631 -5.49 -4.71 9.54
N ILE A 632 -5.89 -5.97 9.40
CA ILE A 632 -5.70 -6.77 8.21
C ILE A 632 -7.07 -7.21 7.69
N ASP A 633 -7.33 -7.00 6.40
CA ASP A 633 -8.43 -7.63 5.68
C ASP A 633 -7.89 -8.82 4.87
N PRO A 634 -8.00 -10.06 5.39
CA PRO A 634 -7.36 -11.22 4.72
C PRO A 634 -7.95 -11.49 3.33
N LYS A 635 -9.19 -11.06 3.06
CA LYS A 635 -9.87 -11.22 1.77
C LYS A 635 -9.31 -10.34 0.68
N LYS A 636 -8.62 -9.26 1.07
CA LYS A 636 -7.99 -8.31 0.15
C LYS A 636 -6.51 -8.63 -0.13
N ILE A 637 -5.96 -9.67 0.45
CA ILE A 637 -4.58 -10.04 0.17
C ILE A 637 -4.51 -10.63 -1.23
N SER A 638 -3.83 -9.93 -2.11
CA SER A 638 -3.54 -10.39 -3.47
C SER A 638 -2.08 -10.78 -3.59
N TYR A 639 -1.83 -11.86 -4.30
CA TYR A 639 -0.47 -12.27 -4.66
C TYR A 639 -0.07 -11.58 -5.95
N ASN A 640 1.07 -10.91 -5.95
CA ASN A 640 1.65 -10.42 -7.19
C ASN A 640 2.02 -11.63 -8.07
N SER A 641 1.30 -11.80 -9.18
CA SER A 641 1.54 -12.88 -10.15
C SER A 641 2.61 -12.53 -11.18
N TYR A 642 3.10 -11.29 -11.17
CA TYR A 642 4.14 -10.84 -12.07
C TYR A 642 5.44 -11.59 -11.79
N LYS A 643 6.01 -12.18 -12.83
CA LYS A 643 7.31 -12.84 -12.75
C LYS A 643 8.39 -11.83 -13.13
N PRO A 644 9.12 -11.29 -12.16
CA PRO A 644 10.13 -10.29 -12.43
C PRO A 644 11.27 -10.87 -13.27
N ARG A 645 11.84 -10.03 -14.12
CA ARG A 645 13.09 -10.32 -14.82
C ARG A 645 14.23 -9.67 -14.06
N ALA A 646 15.29 -10.44 -13.82
CA ALA A 646 16.53 -9.85 -13.35
C ALA A 646 17.18 -9.08 -14.52
N ILE A 647 17.55 -7.83 -14.26
CA ILE A 647 18.17 -6.93 -15.23
C ILE A 647 19.52 -6.51 -14.66
N ILE A 648 20.59 -6.67 -15.44
CA ILE A 648 21.88 -6.08 -15.07
C ILE A 648 21.82 -4.61 -15.46
N SER A 649 21.82 -3.71 -14.47
CA SER A 649 21.66 -2.28 -14.67
C SER A 649 22.99 -1.55 -14.89
N ASP A 650 24.11 -2.09 -14.39
CA ASP A 650 25.45 -1.58 -14.63
C ASP A 650 26.54 -2.65 -14.41
N PHE A 651 27.73 -2.40 -14.96
CA PHE A 651 28.93 -3.21 -14.81
C PHE A 651 30.13 -2.33 -14.46
N PHE A 652 30.90 -2.73 -13.51
CA PHE A 652 32.03 -1.95 -12.98
C PHE A 652 33.34 -2.71 -13.15
N ILE A 653 34.38 -2.02 -13.59
CA ILE A 653 35.75 -2.46 -13.51
C ILE A 653 36.49 -1.44 -12.65
N ASP A 654 37.18 -1.90 -11.61
CA ASP A 654 37.93 -1.06 -10.65
C ASP A 654 37.10 0.12 -10.12
N HIS A 655 35.84 -0.14 -9.74
CA HIS A 655 34.85 0.85 -9.26
C HIS A 655 34.42 1.92 -10.29
N THR A 656 34.87 1.80 -11.54
CA THR A 656 34.43 2.68 -12.62
C THR A 656 33.32 1.99 -13.42
N SER A 657 32.16 2.66 -13.59
CA SER A 657 31.11 2.14 -14.47
C SER A 657 31.67 2.04 -15.88
N THR A 658 31.77 0.82 -16.38
CA THR A 658 32.12 0.54 -17.76
C THR A 658 30.82 0.22 -18.48
N HIS A 659 30.49 1.05 -19.47
CA HIS A 659 29.25 0.86 -20.24
C HIS A 659 29.33 -0.45 -21.01
N PRO A 660 28.48 -1.39 -20.69
CA PRO A 660 28.58 -2.71 -21.30
C PRO A 660 27.89 -2.72 -22.65
N HIS A 661 28.64 -2.51 -23.71
CA HIS A 661 28.22 -3.00 -25.03
C HIS A 661 27.73 -4.47 -25.01
N TYR A 662 28.06 -5.18 -23.94
CA TYR A 662 27.92 -6.61 -23.80
C TYR A 662 26.68 -7.07 -23.04
N LEU A 663 26.06 -6.19 -22.23
CA LEU A 663 24.97 -6.63 -21.32
C LEU A 663 23.60 -6.72 -22.00
N PHE A 664 23.42 -6.05 -23.14
CA PHE A 664 22.12 -5.94 -23.80
C PHE A 664 22.07 -6.58 -25.20
N ASP A 665 23.19 -7.00 -25.72
CA ASP A 665 23.25 -7.79 -26.95
C ASP A 665 23.21 -9.28 -26.60
N ASN A 666 22.06 -9.94 -26.86
CA ASN A 666 21.89 -11.38 -26.71
C ASN A 666 22.85 -12.22 -27.58
N SER A 667 23.66 -11.59 -28.42
CA SER A 667 24.67 -12.24 -29.28
C SER A 667 26.01 -12.46 -28.59
N LEU A 668 26.28 -11.78 -27.45
CA LEU A 668 27.55 -11.88 -26.73
C LEU A 668 27.35 -12.60 -25.39
N HIS A 669 27.92 -13.80 -25.30
CA HIS A 669 27.84 -14.63 -24.09
C HIS A 669 29.07 -14.50 -23.18
N GLU A 670 30.04 -13.60 -23.50
CA GLU A 670 31.32 -13.56 -22.84
C GLU A 670 31.80 -12.12 -22.63
N ILE A 671 32.20 -11.80 -21.41
CA ILE A 671 32.88 -10.55 -21.07
C ILE A 671 34.37 -10.87 -20.95
N ILE A 672 35.19 -10.24 -21.79
CA ILE A 672 36.64 -10.39 -21.76
C ILE A 672 37.24 -9.27 -20.93
N LEU A 673 37.95 -9.64 -19.87
CA LEU A 673 38.71 -8.70 -19.03
C LEU A 673 40.20 -8.77 -19.36
N GLU A 674 40.88 -7.62 -19.32
CA GLU A 674 42.33 -7.57 -19.40
C GLU A 674 42.97 -8.13 -18.11
N TYR A 675 44.20 -8.57 -18.18
CA TYR A 675 44.87 -9.27 -17.07
C TYR A 675 45.00 -8.44 -15.78
N ASP A 676 45.00 -7.12 -15.90
CA ASP A 676 45.09 -6.17 -14.80
C ASP A 676 43.70 -5.72 -14.27
N GLN A 677 42.62 -6.06 -14.94
CA GLN A 677 41.24 -5.80 -14.53
C GLN A 677 40.77 -6.87 -13.55
N THR A 678 41.28 -6.80 -12.33
CA THR A 678 41.04 -7.87 -11.32
C THR A 678 39.83 -7.64 -10.46
N ASN A 679 39.30 -6.41 -10.38
CA ASN A 679 38.12 -6.06 -9.61
C ASN A 679 36.97 -5.72 -10.56
N PHE A 680 35.96 -6.53 -10.57
CA PHE A 680 34.72 -6.24 -11.32
C PHE A 680 33.49 -6.48 -10.48
N GLY A 681 32.40 -5.81 -10.82
CA GLY A 681 31.13 -5.91 -10.14
C GLY A 681 29.95 -5.70 -11.08
N PHE A 682 28.82 -6.28 -10.73
CA PHE A 682 27.55 -6.08 -11.43
C PHE A 682 26.59 -5.36 -10.51
N GLN A 683 25.88 -4.39 -11.07
CA GLN A 683 24.65 -3.87 -10.47
C GLN A 683 23.48 -4.52 -11.18
N PHE A 684 22.56 -5.08 -10.42
CA PHE A 684 21.36 -5.71 -10.97
C PHE A 684 20.12 -5.21 -10.25
N SER A 685 19.01 -5.24 -10.93
CA SER A 685 17.70 -4.87 -10.44
C SER A 685 16.64 -5.81 -10.97
N SER A 686 15.42 -5.56 -10.60
CA SER A 686 14.25 -6.25 -11.12
C SER A 686 13.31 -5.24 -11.79
N ASP A 687 12.63 -5.64 -12.85
CA ASP A 687 11.58 -4.84 -13.48
C ASP A 687 10.25 -4.87 -12.71
N ASN A 688 10.26 -5.29 -11.45
CA ASN A 688 9.10 -5.30 -10.57
C ASN A 688 9.08 -4.05 -9.69
N TYR A 689 8.16 -3.14 -9.95
CA TYR A 689 7.95 -1.90 -9.20
C TYR A 689 6.79 -1.98 -8.20
N HIS A 690 6.24 -3.16 -7.93
CA HIS A 690 5.15 -3.28 -6.95
C HIS A 690 5.62 -2.89 -5.54
N ILE A 691 6.74 -3.45 -5.09
CA ILE A 691 7.51 -3.02 -3.92
C ILE A 691 8.98 -3.30 -4.26
N PRO A 692 9.65 -2.40 -4.97
CA PRO A 692 10.97 -2.68 -5.55
C PRO A 692 12.05 -2.96 -4.49
N GLU A 693 11.89 -2.43 -3.28
CA GLU A 693 12.84 -2.61 -2.17
C GLU A 693 12.70 -3.98 -1.47
N LYS A 694 11.75 -4.82 -1.86
CA LYS A 694 11.47 -6.13 -1.29
C LYS A 694 11.87 -7.26 -2.25
#